data_f4cd23d197c3ebd9a3c42fc63c44fded
#
_entry.id   f4cd23d197c3ebd9a3c42fc63c44fded
#
_cell.length_a   1.000
_cell.length_b   1.000
_cell.length_c   1.000
_cell.angle_alpha   90.00
_cell.angle_beta   90.00
_cell.angle_gamma   90.00
#
_symmetry.space_group_name_H-M   'P 1'
#
loop_
_entity.id
_entity.type
_entity.pdbx_description
1 polymer ?
#
loop_
_entity_poly.entity_id
_entity_poly.type
_entity_poly.pdbx_seq_one_letter_code
_entity_poly.pdbx_strand_id
1 'polypeptide(L)'
;MLGLGSLDPNDYTHPNSQGVAVPASIVLTLYDMSSEPKGPHVVPFWKEASGNHSDIYVAWDDLKAPEASTQQNQVITDSDVQYMKTEFDTRIWASDVFHFGNYLPRPASDPEKGKRAGIFIYNIRDDAYWSSYRFYIAGYFASALNDELDINAIFIDSFDWAKRTHGTSSRPYLYEGTIAHEFQHLIHSDVDPGEDSFIDEGMADQAEQFIYGTQTTGSHIGEYLYYHRDSLLDWKGELFDYGNAVLWQDYLWEQAGGVKLSTSADPLAGRVTPAFIGKEFADTADKFVDPGDRFTWNLIHDDAHGLAGVANQVGGMDKVEQLHRDYTLANLLDGKVSEAKWNYRNLDLGGVDSDGYTIDQGIAFYESNVRGNMPPTHKNVRRNTGTEAWGAYYRTFTGSEPGYTMKFAGNASDGILPFSDTYEWYSGLGNMLDRRLTRTITGVPADSVLAFKTWFDIEPDWDYGYVEASSDGVTWKVLPQVTTLRVGVTDINGSTAWKVAGAGGFTGTSDGWKDARFSLADFEGDVQVRFRYVTDESSNGQGWYVDDISIGSAFTDLVDTVNGWSTPADGWLFTTGLQTNDWTADAYAVYQKALKTSYTVTPFIGTAGAQNSGSVYISAQYLKNGKTYGIVSNRPRDGVFASAGKLTILKGK
;
A
#
# COMPACT_ATOMS: atom_id res chain seq x y z
N MET A 1 20.40 2.67 -16.54
CA MET A 1 19.75 3.04 -17.82
C MET A 1 19.81 1.83 -18.73
N LEU A 2 18.78 1.02 -18.79
CA LEU A 2 18.51 0.33 -20.03
C LEU A 2 18.10 1.46 -20.97
N GLY A 3 18.96 1.77 -21.96
CA GLY A 3 18.61 2.75 -22.95
C GLY A 3 17.37 2.25 -23.68
N LEU A 4 16.23 2.80 -23.33
CA LEU A 4 15.03 2.76 -24.15
C LEU A 4 15.36 3.62 -25.37
N GLY A 5 16.09 3.04 -26.33
CA GLY A 5 16.14 3.62 -27.66
C GLY A 5 14.69 3.75 -28.10
N SER A 6 14.27 4.94 -28.55
CA SER A 6 12.92 5.11 -29.11
C SER A 6 12.78 4.11 -30.24
N LEU A 7 12.05 3.03 -29.98
CA LEU A 7 11.75 2.03 -30.99
C LEU A 7 10.87 2.70 -32.03
N ASP A 8 11.27 2.61 -33.31
CA ASP A 8 10.49 3.25 -34.38
C ASP A 8 9.16 2.49 -34.55
N PRO A 9 8.00 3.12 -34.30
CA PRO A 9 6.71 2.48 -34.52
C PRO A 9 6.51 1.92 -35.93
N ASN A 10 7.22 2.44 -36.92
CA ASN A 10 7.14 1.96 -38.31
C ASN A 10 7.79 0.57 -38.50
N ASP A 11 8.66 0.13 -37.59
CA ASP A 11 9.22 -1.23 -37.61
C ASP A 11 8.19 -2.29 -37.20
N TYR A 12 7.07 -1.86 -36.58
CA TYR A 12 5.99 -2.72 -36.09
C TYR A 12 4.71 -2.39 -36.86
N THR A 13 4.30 -3.30 -37.76
CA THR A 13 3.10 -3.10 -38.58
C THR A 13 2.18 -4.31 -38.52
N HIS A 14 0.88 -4.07 -38.59
CA HIS A 14 -0.11 -5.11 -38.78
C HIS A 14 -1.06 -4.77 -39.94
N PRO A 15 -1.68 -5.74 -40.59
CA PRO A 15 -2.70 -5.48 -41.61
C PRO A 15 -4.01 -5.03 -40.94
N ASN A 16 -4.58 -3.89 -41.41
CA ASN A 16 -5.94 -3.50 -41.05
C ASN A 16 -6.98 -4.44 -41.72
N SER A 17 -8.26 -4.17 -41.48
CA SER A 17 -9.38 -4.93 -42.07
C SER A 17 -9.39 -4.98 -43.61
N GLN A 18 -8.64 -4.09 -44.27
CA GLN A 18 -8.48 -4.02 -45.74
C GLN A 18 -7.16 -4.65 -46.21
N GLY A 19 -6.38 -5.26 -45.31
CA GLY A 19 -5.08 -5.86 -45.61
C GLY A 19 -3.95 -4.85 -45.82
N VAL A 20 -4.12 -3.59 -45.43
CA VAL A 20 -3.09 -2.56 -45.50
C VAL A 20 -2.28 -2.57 -44.22
N ALA A 21 -0.95 -2.61 -44.33
CA ALA A 21 -0.05 -2.52 -43.18
C ALA A 21 -0.21 -1.14 -42.47
N VAL A 22 -0.50 -1.17 -41.18
CA VAL A 22 -0.63 0.01 -40.33
C VAL A 22 0.47 -0.03 -39.27
N PRO A 23 1.31 1.00 -39.16
CA PRO A 23 2.34 1.06 -38.12
C PRO A 23 1.73 1.16 -36.73
N ALA A 24 2.46 0.73 -35.69
CA ALA A 24 2.09 0.93 -34.32
C ALA A 24 1.93 2.43 -34.00
N SER A 25 1.09 2.76 -33.05
CA SER A 25 0.93 4.14 -32.56
C SER A 25 2.02 4.51 -31.55
N ILE A 26 2.41 3.54 -30.73
CA ILE A 26 3.50 3.63 -29.75
C ILE A 26 4.09 2.24 -29.51
N VAL A 27 5.37 2.16 -29.22
CA VAL A 27 6.06 0.92 -28.88
C VAL A 27 6.76 1.11 -27.54
N LEU A 28 6.36 0.34 -26.54
CA LEU A 28 6.89 0.41 -25.19
C LEU A 28 7.78 -0.79 -24.89
N THR A 29 8.78 -0.59 -24.04
CA THR A 29 9.51 -1.68 -23.39
C THR A 29 8.96 -1.79 -21.98
N LEU A 30 8.23 -2.86 -21.71
CA LEU A 30 7.60 -3.13 -20.43
C LEU A 30 8.34 -4.22 -19.68
N TYR A 31 8.19 -4.24 -18.37
CA TYR A 31 8.81 -5.24 -17.51
C TYR A 31 7.89 -6.44 -17.31
N ASP A 32 8.52 -7.58 -17.07
CA ASP A 32 7.85 -8.79 -16.63
C ASP A 32 7.61 -8.67 -15.12
N MET A 33 6.36 -8.72 -14.71
CA MET A 33 5.90 -8.52 -13.32
C MET A 33 5.76 -9.84 -12.55
N SER A 34 6.37 -10.92 -13.04
CA SER A 34 6.35 -12.22 -12.37
C SER A 34 7.38 -12.28 -11.23
N SER A 35 7.14 -13.16 -10.25
CA SER A 35 8.08 -13.42 -9.14
C SER A 35 9.46 -13.93 -9.60
N GLU A 36 9.55 -14.46 -10.82
CA GLU A 36 10.79 -14.83 -11.50
C GLU A 36 10.85 -14.13 -12.88
N PRO A 37 11.14 -12.80 -12.92
CA PRO A 37 11.03 -12.01 -14.14
C PRO A 37 11.94 -12.53 -15.27
N LYS A 38 11.39 -12.58 -16.49
CA LYS A 38 12.13 -12.98 -17.69
C LYS A 38 12.86 -11.78 -18.33
N GLY A 39 12.71 -10.60 -17.75
CA GLY A 39 13.30 -9.35 -18.20
C GLY A 39 12.36 -8.49 -19.05
N PRO A 40 12.84 -7.33 -19.53
CA PRO A 40 12.00 -6.42 -20.30
C PRO A 40 11.59 -7.04 -21.64
N HIS A 41 10.40 -6.68 -22.10
CA HIS A 41 9.87 -7.11 -23.39
C HIS A 41 9.24 -5.94 -24.16
N VAL A 42 9.23 -6.03 -25.46
CA VAL A 42 8.72 -4.96 -26.34
C VAL A 42 7.26 -5.24 -26.66
N VAL A 43 6.40 -4.24 -26.42
CA VAL A 43 4.96 -4.31 -26.72
C VAL A 43 4.57 -3.16 -27.65
N PRO A 44 4.22 -3.46 -28.92
CA PRO A 44 3.66 -2.48 -29.82
C PRO A 44 2.15 -2.32 -29.58
N PHE A 45 1.70 -1.07 -29.46
CA PHE A 45 0.31 -0.71 -29.24
C PHE A 45 -0.26 0.08 -30.40
N TRP A 46 -1.52 -0.15 -30.70
CA TRP A 46 -2.31 0.62 -31.66
C TRP A 46 -3.39 1.39 -30.96
N LYS A 47 -3.48 2.70 -31.26
CA LYS A 47 -4.57 3.52 -30.73
C LYS A 47 -5.85 3.23 -31.50
N GLU A 48 -6.79 2.58 -30.85
CA GLU A 48 -8.05 2.11 -31.44
C GLU A 48 -9.20 3.10 -31.26
N ALA A 49 -9.11 3.98 -30.24
CA ALA A 49 -10.09 5.04 -30.03
C ALA A 49 -9.49 6.26 -29.32
N SER A 50 -10.11 7.42 -29.55
CA SER A 50 -9.90 8.63 -28.75
C SER A 50 -11.25 9.14 -28.27
N GLY A 51 -11.32 9.41 -26.97
CA GLY A 51 -12.45 10.02 -26.30
C GLY A 51 -12.21 11.49 -25.94
N ASN A 52 -13.06 12.03 -25.07
CA ASN A 52 -12.85 13.36 -24.52
C ASN A 52 -11.71 13.38 -23.49
N HIS A 53 -11.62 12.32 -22.68
CA HIS A 53 -10.70 12.19 -21.56
C HIS A 53 -9.79 10.96 -21.66
N SER A 54 -9.95 10.13 -22.70
CA SER A 54 -9.21 8.88 -22.90
C SER A 54 -8.66 8.71 -24.30
N ASP A 55 -7.50 8.04 -24.40
CA ASP A 55 -7.00 7.40 -25.60
C ASP A 55 -6.84 5.90 -25.30
N ILE A 56 -7.53 5.03 -26.05
CA ILE A 56 -7.50 3.57 -25.85
C ILE A 56 -6.47 2.95 -26.78
N TYR A 57 -5.48 2.29 -26.20
CA TYR A 57 -4.42 1.56 -26.89
C TYR A 57 -4.55 0.06 -26.63
N VAL A 58 -4.41 -0.76 -27.67
CA VAL A 58 -4.49 -2.22 -27.55
C VAL A 58 -3.26 -2.83 -28.20
N ALA A 59 -2.67 -3.83 -27.55
CA ALA A 59 -1.57 -4.60 -28.10
C ALA A 59 -2.02 -5.48 -29.27
N TRP A 60 -1.14 -5.73 -30.25
CA TRP A 60 -1.51 -6.46 -31.46
C TRP A 60 -2.03 -7.87 -31.20
N ASP A 61 -1.42 -8.60 -30.29
CA ASP A 61 -1.76 -9.98 -30.03
C ASP A 61 -3.17 -10.09 -29.43
N ASP A 62 -3.61 -9.07 -28.70
CA ASP A 62 -4.97 -8.97 -28.14
C ASP A 62 -6.01 -8.55 -29.18
N LEU A 63 -5.60 -7.92 -30.28
CA LEU A 63 -6.52 -7.54 -31.36
C LEU A 63 -6.86 -8.71 -32.31
N LYS A 64 -5.94 -9.65 -32.54
CA LYS A 64 -6.07 -10.61 -33.65
C LYS A 64 -5.80 -12.08 -33.32
N ALA A 65 -4.88 -12.36 -32.46
CA ALA A 65 -4.48 -13.72 -32.12
C ALA A 65 -3.99 -13.76 -30.68
N PRO A 66 -4.55 -14.63 -29.84
CA PRO A 66 -4.04 -14.80 -28.50
C PRO A 66 -2.61 -15.29 -28.55
N GLU A 67 -1.74 -14.70 -27.74
CA GLU A 67 -0.41 -15.23 -27.50
C GLU A 67 -0.47 -16.68 -27.02
N ALA A 68 0.62 -17.42 -27.20
CA ALA A 68 0.79 -18.77 -26.67
C ALA A 68 1.06 -18.72 -25.15
N SER A 69 0.17 -18.12 -24.40
CA SER A 69 0.21 -18.09 -22.94
C SER A 69 -0.72 -19.16 -22.34
N THR A 70 -0.54 -19.45 -21.06
CA THR A 70 -1.45 -20.32 -20.32
C THR A 70 -2.81 -19.64 -20.04
N GLN A 71 -2.87 -18.33 -20.16
CA GLN A 71 -4.07 -17.52 -20.08
C GLN A 71 -4.80 -17.54 -21.44
N GLN A 72 -6.12 -17.69 -21.42
CA GLN A 72 -6.90 -17.86 -22.65
C GLN A 72 -7.71 -16.62 -23.03
N ASN A 73 -7.76 -16.37 -24.36
CA ASN A 73 -8.78 -15.60 -25.09
C ASN A 73 -8.84 -14.11 -24.82
N GLN A 74 -8.02 -13.43 -25.52
CA GLN A 74 -7.78 -12.02 -25.32
C GLN A 74 -8.06 -11.20 -26.57
N VAL A 75 -9.15 -11.50 -27.26
CA VAL A 75 -9.56 -10.66 -28.40
C VAL A 75 -10.38 -9.49 -27.89
N ILE A 76 -9.78 -8.31 -27.92
CA ILE A 76 -10.46 -7.04 -27.67
C ILE A 76 -11.10 -6.57 -28.98
N THR A 77 -12.41 -6.46 -28.99
CA THR A 77 -13.16 -6.07 -30.20
C THR A 77 -13.35 -4.55 -30.29
N ASP A 78 -13.68 -4.04 -31.49
CA ASP A 78 -14.03 -2.62 -31.67
C ASP A 78 -15.18 -2.19 -30.73
N SER A 79 -16.12 -3.09 -30.42
CA SER A 79 -17.21 -2.79 -29.49
C SER A 79 -16.73 -2.69 -28.05
N ASP A 80 -15.75 -3.50 -27.63
CA ASP A 80 -15.13 -3.42 -26.30
C ASP A 80 -14.39 -2.10 -26.14
N VAL A 81 -13.61 -1.71 -27.15
CA VAL A 81 -12.90 -0.42 -27.19
C VAL A 81 -13.85 0.76 -27.07
N GLN A 82 -14.93 0.79 -27.86
CA GLN A 82 -15.92 1.86 -27.82
C GLN A 82 -16.70 1.89 -26.49
N TYR A 83 -16.98 0.74 -25.93
CA TYR A 83 -17.59 0.62 -24.61
C TYR A 83 -16.66 1.23 -23.55
N MET A 84 -15.43 0.76 -23.45
CA MET A 84 -14.48 1.20 -22.43
C MET A 84 -14.17 2.70 -22.52
N LYS A 85 -13.99 3.22 -23.76
CA LYS A 85 -13.86 4.66 -23.99
C LYS A 85 -15.05 5.45 -23.42
N THR A 86 -16.28 4.95 -23.65
CA THR A 86 -17.50 5.63 -23.20
C THR A 86 -17.63 5.56 -21.69
N GLU A 87 -17.35 4.40 -21.11
CA GLU A 87 -17.40 4.17 -19.67
C GLU A 87 -16.39 5.06 -18.93
N PHE A 88 -15.15 5.14 -19.43
CA PHE A 88 -14.15 6.03 -18.88
C PHE A 88 -14.59 7.50 -18.97
N ASP A 89 -14.91 7.97 -20.17
CA ASP A 89 -15.24 9.38 -20.40
C ASP A 89 -16.47 9.88 -19.64
N THR A 90 -17.43 8.99 -19.33
CA THR A 90 -18.73 9.41 -18.78
C THR A 90 -18.92 9.06 -17.31
N ARG A 91 -18.20 8.07 -16.79
CA ARG A 91 -18.38 7.59 -15.42
C ARG A 91 -17.08 7.63 -14.61
N ILE A 92 -16.01 6.98 -15.10
CA ILE A 92 -14.76 6.85 -14.34
C ILE A 92 -14.10 8.22 -14.18
N TRP A 93 -13.77 8.87 -15.28
CA TRP A 93 -13.12 10.21 -15.24
C TRP A 93 -13.92 11.21 -14.40
N ALA A 94 -15.25 11.23 -14.58
CA ALA A 94 -16.10 12.18 -13.87
C ALA A 94 -16.10 11.93 -12.35
N SER A 95 -16.14 10.66 -11.93
CA SER A 95 -16.11 10.28 -10.51
C SER A 95 -14.75 10.58 -9.88
N ASP A 96 -13.67 10.14 -10.50
CA ASP A 96 -12.35 10.18 -9.88
C ASP A 96 -11.81 11.60 -9.83
N VAL A 97 -11.93 12.38 -10.90
CA VAL A 97 -11.58 13.82 -10.87
C VAL A 97 -12.44 14.59 -9.86
N PHE A 98 -13.71 14.21 -9.70
CA PHE A 98 -14.56 14.83 -8.68
C PHE A 98 -14.09 14.52 -7.25
N HIS A 99 -13.76 13.27 -6.93
CA HIS A 99 -13.42 12.85 -5.57
C HIS A 99 -11.96 13.14 -5.21
N PHE A 100 -11.03 12.98 -6.15
CA PHE A 100 -9.59 12.96 -5.84
C PHE A 100 -8.82 14.17 -6.41
N GLY A 101 -9.28 14.81 -7.46
CA GLY A 101 -8.64 16.00 -8.02
C GLY A 101 -8.22 15.87 -9.47
N ASN A 102 -7.45 16.86 -9.95
CA ASN A 102 -6.95 16.88 -11.31
C ASN A 102 -5.51 16.34 -11.35
N TYR A 103 -5.18 15.67 -12.43
CA TYR A 103 -3.83 15.23 -12.74
C TYR A 103 -3.11 16.20 -13.66
N LEU A 104 -1.78 16.15 -13.68
CA LEU A 104 -0.95 17.00 -14.51
C LEU A 104 -1.03 16.55 -15.99
N PRO A 105 -1.06 17.52 -16.96
CA PRO A 105 -1.05 17.15 -18.36
C PRO A 105 0.33 16.62 -18.79
N ARG A 106 0.38 15.41 -19.30
CA ARG A 106 1.55 14.81 -19.95
C ARG A 106 1.20 14.44 -21.40
N PRO A 107 1.83 15.00 -22.45
CA PRO A 107 2.96 15.95 -22.37
C PRO A 107 2.51 17.37 -21.98
N ALA A 108 3.28 18.00 -21.12
CA ALA A 108 3.03 19.38 -20.72
C ALA A 108 3.15 20.37 -21.90
N SER A 109 3.89 20.00 -22.94
CA SER A 109 4.04 20.79 -24.18
C SER A 109 2.79 20.85 -25.06
N ASP A 110 1.85 19.90 -24.88
CA ASP A 110 0.55 19.85 -25.55
C ASP A 110 -0.56 19.55 -24.52
N PRO A 111 -0.99 20.55 -23.73
CA PRO A 111 -1.95 20.33 -22.65
C PRO A 111 -3.29 19.71 -23.10
N GLU A 112 -3.73 19.99 -24.33
CA GLU A 112 -4.99 19.42 -24.83
C GLU A 112 -4.87 17.90 -25.08
N LYS A 113 -3.70 17.43 -25.52
CA LYS A 113 -3.40 16.01 -25.61
C LYS A 113 -3.14 15.42 -24.22
N GLY A 114 -2.39 16.11 -23.39
CA GLY A 114 -2.01 15.70 -22.05
C GLY A 114 -3.16 15.60 -21.05
N LYS A 115 -4.33 16.15 -21.36
CA LYS A 115 -5.56 15.98 -20.56
C LYS A 115 -6.25 14.62 -20.73
N ARG A 116 -5.80 13.78 -21.67
CA ARG A 116 -6.35 12.45 -21.85
C ARG A 116 -5.45 11.41 -21.19
N ALA A 117 -6.07 10.50 -20.46
CA ALA A 117 -5.39 9.31 -19.98
C ALA A 117 -5.26 8.27 -21.11
N GLY A 118 -4.07 7.72 -21.28
CA GLY A 118 -3.82 6.57 -22.16
C GLY A 118 -4.13 5.29 -21.40
N ILE A 119 -5.14 4.54 -21.88
CA ILE A 119 -5.49 3.23 -21.32
C ILE A 119 -4.87 2.18 -22.23
N PHE A 120 -3.84 1.47 -21.72
CA PHE A 120 -3.05 0.49 -22.45
C PHE A 120 -3.49 -0.92 -22.09
N ILE A 121 -4.16 -1.61 -23.01
CA ILE A 121 -4.70 -2.96 -22.82
C ILE A 121 -3.77 -3.97 -23.48
N TYR A 122 -3.23 -4.90 -22.67
CA TYR A 122 -2.36 -5.97 -23.13
C TYR A 122 -2.36 -7.14 -22.13
N ASN A 123 -1.85 -8.31 -22.52
CA ASN A 123 -1.71 -9.44 -21.62
C ASN A 123 -0.46 -9.24 -20.74
N ILE A 124 -0.67 -8.85 -19.49
CA ILE A 124 0.40 -8.56 -18.53
C ILE A 124 1.20 -9.83 -18.24
N ARG A 125 2.53 -9.74 -18.31
CA ARG A 125 3.42 -10.87 -18.05
C ARG A 125 3.72 -11.04 -16.58
N ASP A 126 2.75 -11.54 -15.85
CA ASP A 126 2.80 -11.89 -14.42
C ASP A 126 3.01 -13.40 -14.20
N ASP A 127 2.90 -13.87 -12.96
CA ASP A 127 3.00 -15.29 -12.62
C ASP A 127 1.88 -16.13 -13.25
N ALA A 128 0.68 -15.56 -13.44
CA ALA A 128 -0.42 -16.25 -14.09
C ALA A 128 -0.20 -16.40 -15.61
N TYR A 129 0.47 -15.44 -16.24
CA TYR A 129 0.88 -15.54 -17.65
C TYR A 129 1.82 -16.73 -17.91
N TRP A 130 2.82 -16.95 -17.02
CA TRP A 130 3.82 -17.99 -17.17
C TRP A 130 3.43 -19.36 -16.64
N SER A 131 2.43 -19.40 -15.74
CA SER A 131 2.01 -20.61 -15.05
C SER A 131 0.50 -20.62 -14.81
N SER A 132 -0.03 -21.71 -14.29
CA SER A 132 -1.44 -21.78 -13.82
C SER A 132 -1.61 -21.14 -12.42
N TYR A 133 -0.86 -20.10 -12.11
CA TYR A 133 -0.99 -19.39 -10.84
C TYR A 133 -2.38 -18.77 -10.72
N ARG A 134 -2.92 -18.75 -9.51
CA ARG A 134 -4.33 -18.41 -9.28
C ARG A 134 -4.60 -16.90 -9.32
N PHE A 135 -3.63 -16.10 -8.91
CA PHE A 135 -3.71 -14.65 -8.87
C PHE A 135 -2.99 -14.05 -10.07
N TYR A 136 -3.47 -12.94 -10.53
CA TYR A 136 -2.92 -12.21 -11.67
C TYR A 136 -3.02 -10.71 -11.40
N ILE A 137 -2.21 -9.92 -12.07
CA ILE A 137 -2.23 -8.47 -11.99
C ILE A 137 -3.27 -7.96 -12.99
N ALA A 138 -4.36 -7.37 -12.48
CA ALA A 138 -5.47 -6.90 -13.32
C ALA A 138 -5.15 -5.59 -14.04
N GLY A 139 -4.30 -4.75 -13.43
CA GLY A 139 -3.81 -3.49 -13.96
C GLY A 139 -2.65 -3.00 -13.12
N TYR A 140 -2.03 -1.92 -13.57
CA TYR A 140 -1.05 -1.16 -12.79
C TYR A 140 -0.90 0.26 -13.32
N PHE A 141 -0.57 1.16 -12.41
CA PHE A 141 -0.03 2.48 -12.68
C PHE A 141 1.47 2.48 -12.32
N ALA A 142 2.27 3.29 -13.00
CA ALA A 142 3.68 3.49 -12.69
C ALA A 142 4.08 4.94 -12.97
N SER A 143 4.22 5.72 -11.90
CA SER A 143 4.55 7.15 -11.96
C SER A 143 5.85 7.40 -12.72
N ALA A 144 6.87 6.61 -12.43
CA ALA A 144 8.17 6.70 -13.08
C ALA A 144 8.11 6.47 -14.60
N LEU A 145 7.26 5.54 -15.06
CA LEU A 145 7.07 5.27 -16.48
C LEU A 145 6.32 6.42 -17.16
N ASN A 146 5.33 6.99 -16.49
CA ASN A 146 4.60 8.16 -16.97
C ASN A 146 5.51 9.37 -17.16
N ASP A 147 6.39 9.61 -16.21
CA ASP A 147 7.36 10.71 -16.29
C ASP A 147 8.42 10.47 -17.39
N GLU A 148 8.93 9.24 -17.53
CA GLU A 148 9.90 8.90 -18.59
C GLU A 148 9.32 9.05 -19.99
N LEU A 149 8.06 8.63 -20.17
CA LEU A 149 7.39 8.67 -21.46
C LEU A 149 6.68 10.00 -21.76
N ASP A 150 6.56 10.90 -20.78
CA ASP A 150 5.78 12.15 -20.84
C ASP A 150 4.32 11.88 -21.30
N ILE A 151 3.67 10.87 -20.69
CA ILE A 151 2.27 10.48 -20.97
C ILE A 151 1.54 10.14 -19.67
N ASN A 152 0.23 10.33 -19.64
CA ASN A 152 -0.65 9.84 -18.57
C ASN A 152 -1.13 8.44 -18.93
N ALA A 153 -0.43 7.41 -18.49
CA ALA A 153 -0.69 6.01 -18.86
C ALA A 153 -1.14 5.17 -17.66
N ILE A 154 -2.14 4.34 -17.88
CA ILE A 154 -2.50 3.23 -17.02
C ILE A 154 -2.54 1.95 -17.84
N PHE A 155 -2.21 0.82 -17.22
CA PHE A 155 -2.03 -0.46 -17.90
C PHE A 155 -3.05 -1.47 -17.37
N ILE A 156 -3.75 -2.15 -18.28
CA ILE A 156 -4.85 -3.06 -17.94
C ILE A 156 -4.62 -4.40 -18.61
N ASP A 157 -4.78 -5.48 -17.85
CA ASP A 157 -4.68 -6.84 -18.38
C ASP A 157 -5.87 -7.16 -19.29
N SER A 158 -5.62 -7.98 -20.30
CA SER A 158 -6.63 -8.47 -21.24
C SER A 158 -7.19 -9.86 -20.85
N PHE A 159 -6.68 -10.49 -19.79
CA PHE A 159 -7.04 -11.84 -19.41
C PHE A 159 -8.53 -12.05 -19.17
N ASP A 160 -9.13 -12.99 -19.92
CA ASP A 160 -10.53 -13.41 -19.79
C ASP A 160 -11.53 -12.23 -19.88
N TRP A 161 -11.21 -11.24 -20.72
CA TRP A 161 -11.85 -9.93 -20.85
C TRP A 161 -13.39 -9.99 -20.84
N ALA A 162 -13.98 -10.84 -21.70
CA ALA A 162 -15.43 -10.94 -21.83
C ALA A 162 -16.15 -11.44 -20.57
N LYS A 163 -15.44 -12.03 -19.62
CA LYS A 163 -16.00 -12.47 -18.33
C LYS A 163 -15.78 -11.47 -17.20
N ARG A 164 -15.03 -10.40 -17.45
CA ARG A 164 -14.57 -9.44 -16.44
C ARG A 164 -15.00 -8.01 -16.72
N THR A 165 -15.62 -7.77 -17.86
CA THR A 165 -16.21 -6.48 -18.24
C THR A 165 -17.73 -6.58 -18.28
N HIS A 166 -18.39 -5.43 -18.19
CA HIS A 166 -19.85 -5.27 -18.17
C HIS A 166 -20.55 -5.83 -16.92
N GLY A 167 -21.65 -5.20 -16.53
CA GLY A 167 -22.43 -5.57 -15.34
C GLY A 167 -23.13 -6.92 -15.38
N THR A 168 -23.12 -7.61 -16.53
CA THR A 168 -23.76 -8.92 -16.74
C THR A 168 -22.75 -10.05 -16.86
N SER A 169 -21.47 -9.79 -16.77
CA SER A 169 -20.41 -10.79 -16.82
C SER A 169 -20.37 -11.64 -15.54
N SER A 170 -19.56 -12.69 -15.54
CA SER A 170 -19.39 -13.54 -14.35
C SER A 170 -18.59 -12.88 -13.23
N ARG A 171 -17.81 -11.85 -13.56
CA ARG A 171 -17.13 -10.93 -12.65
C ARG A 171 -17.45 -9.50 -13.08
N PRO A 172 -18.61 -8.99 -12.64
CA PRO A 172 -19.13 -7.72 -13.15
C PRO A 172 -18.19 -6.55 -12.87
N TYR A 173 -17.95 -5.74 -13.90
CA TYR A 173 -17.19 -4.50 -13.82
C TYR A 173 -15.75 -4.62 -13.27
N LEU A 174 -15.13 -5.79 -13.34
CA LEU A 174 -13.81 -5.97 -12.76
C LEU A 174 -12.78 -5.06 -13.46
N TYR A 175 -12.68 -5.06 -14.79
CA TYR A 175 -11.74 -4.20 -15.49
C TYR A 175 -12.13 -2.73 -15.51
N GLU A 176 -13.42 -2.43 -15.49
CA GLU A 176 -13.88 -1.04 -15.31
C GLU A 176 -13.48 -0.53 -13.92
N GLY A 177 -13.61 -1.36 -12.87
CA GLY A 177 -13.13 -1.06 -11.52
C GLY A 177 -11.63 -0.86 -11.53
N THR A 178 -10.86 -1.81 -12.07
CA THR A 178 -9.41 -1.70 -12.18
C THR A 178 -8.98 -0.41 -12.90
N ILE A 179 -9.68 0.01 -13.96
CA ILE A 179 -9.37 1.28 -14.63
C ILE A 179 -9.62 2.48 -13.69
N ALA A 180 -10.66 2.46 -12.87
CA ALA A 180 -10.90 3.50 -11.87
C ALA A 180 -9.80 3.49 -10.80
N HIS A 181 -9.40 2.33 -10.33
CA HIS A 181 -8.32 2.12 -9.39
C HIS A 181 -6.99 2.72 -9.91
N GLU A 182 -6.53 2.30 -11.09
CA GLU A 182 -5.28 2.78 -11.67
C GLU A 182 -5.33 4.27 -12.04
N PHE A 183 -6.50 4.77 -12.43
CA PHE A 183 -6.68 6.17 -12.72
C PHE A 183 -6.68 7.03 -11.45
N GLN A 184 -7.15 6.50 -10.32
CA GLN A 184 -7.02 7.15 -9.03
C GLN A 184 -5.54 7.29 -8.64
N HIS A 185 -4.71 6.25 -8.79
CA HIS A 185 -3.26 6.32 -8.57
C HIS A 185 -2.58 7.38 -9.43
N LEU A 186 -2.98 7.50 -10.70
CA LEU A 186 -2.46 8.54 -11.60
C LEU A 186 -2.78 9.95 -11.06
N ILE A 187 -3.99 10.17 -10.55
CA ILE A 187 -4.37 11.42 -9.90
C ILE A 187 -3.58 11.62 -8.61
N HIS A 188 -3.53 10.58 -7.75
CA HIS A 188 -2.90 10.64 -6.44
C HIS A 188 -1.41 10.98 -6.54
N SER A 189 -0.69 10.35 -7.44
CA SER A 189 0.74 10.60 -7.64
C SER A 189 1.06 12.03 -8.07
N ASP A 190 0.10 12.75 -8.67
CA ASP A 190 0.25 14.14 -9.05
C ASP A 190 -0.21 15.12 -7.96
N VAL A 191 -1.15 14.71 -7.11
CA VAL A 191 -1.74 15.55 -6.05
C VAL A 191 -0.95 15.44 -4.76
N ASP A 192 -0.61 14.21 -4.35
CA ASP A 192 0.09 13.89 -3.10
C ASP A 192 1.08 12.73 -3.30
N PRO A 193 2.20 12.96 -3.99
CA PRO A 193 3.19 11.94 -4.22
C PRO A 193 3.85 11.50 -2.90
N GLY A 194 3.94 10.19 -2.67
CA GLY A 194 4.59 9.63 -1.49
C GLY A 194 3.66 9.33 -0.32
N GLU A 195 2.34 9.34 -0.54
CA GLU A 195 1.37 8.90 0.46
C GLU A 195 1.61 7.42 0.85
N ASP A 196 1.29 7.07 2.10
CA ASP A 196 1.43 5.70 2.61
C ASP A 196 0.47 4.75 1.87
N SER A 197 0.95 3.55 1.49
CA SER A 197 0.22 2.60 0.63
C SER A 197 -1.17 2.24 1.15
N PHE A 198 -1.40 2.16 2.46
CA PHE A 198 -2.73 1.85 3.00
C PHE A 198 -3.76 2.97 2.78
N ILE A 199 -3.33 4.20 2.58
CA ILE A 199 -4.21 5.33 2.20
C ILE A 199 -4.40 5.32 0.68
N ASP A 200 -3.31 5.27 -0.09
CA ASP A 200 -3.34 5.32 -1.54
C ASP A 200 -4.18 4.17 -2.12
N GLU A 201 -3.86 2.94 -1.80
CA GLU A 201 -4.56 1.74 -2.25
C GLU A 201 -6.01 1.66 -1.71
N GLY A 202 -6.20 2.11 -0.46
CA GLY A 202 -7.54 2.20 0.11
C GLY A 202 -8.44 3.19 -0.61
N MET A 203 -7.90 4.32 -1.09
CA MET A 203 -8.61 5.28 -1.93
C MET A 203 -8.82 4.77 -3.36
N ALA A 204 -7.86 4.03 -3.92
CA ALA A 204 -8.00 3.43 -5.24
C ALA A 204 -9.12 2.37 -5.27
N ASP A 205 -9.18 1.48 -4.28
CA ASP A 205 -10.32 0.57 -4.11
C ASP A 205 -11.63 1.34 -3.85
N GLN A 206 -11.60 2.46 -3.11
CA GLN A 206 -12.78 3.30 -2.89
C GLN A 206 -13.25 3.98 -4.19
N ALA A 207 -12.36 4.32 -5.11
CA ALA A 207 -12.72 4.84 -6.43
C ALA A 207 -13.59 3.84 -7.21
N GLU A 208 -13.23 2.54 -7.17
CA GLU A 208 -14.07 1.49 -7.73
C GLU A 208 -15.48 1.48 -7.10
N GLN A 209 -15.54 1.56 -5.77
CA GLN A 209 -16.81 1.50 -5.04
C GLN A 209 -17.71 2.69 -5.31
N PHE A 210 -17.17 3.89 -5.49
CA PHE A 210 -17.96 5.09 -5.82
C PHE A 210 -18.72 4.96 -7.14
N ILE A 211 -18.25 4.09 -8.04
CA ILE A 211 -18.81 3.92 -9.39
C ILE A 211 -19.60 2.61 -9.51
N TYR A 212 -19.06 1.51 -8.98
CA TYR A 212 -19.58 0.15 -9.23
C TYR A 212 -20.09 -0.55 -7.97
N GLY A 213 -19.95 0.06 -6.79
CA GLY A 213 -20.29 -0.58 -5.52
C GLY A 213 -19.23 -1.59 -5.08
N THR A 214 -19.52 -2.33 -4.03
CA THR A 214 -18.56 -3.24 -3.37
C THR A 214 -18.29 -4.54 -4.14
N GLN A 215 -18.98 -4.80 -5.24
CA GLN A 215 -18.79 -6.03 -6.01
C GLN A 215 -17.39 -6.18 -6.64
N THR A 216 -16.67 -5.07 -6.87
CA THR A 216 -15.31 -5.07 -7.40
C THR A 216 -14.29 -5.37 -6.30
N THR A 217 -14.46 -4.77 -5.13
CA THR A 217 -13.53 -4.88 -3.99
C THR A 217 -13.87 -5.97 -2.98
N GLY A 218 -15.01 -6.65 -3.14
CA GLY A 218 -15.51 -7.65 -2.19
C GLY A 218 -14.58 -8.85 -1.97
N SER A 219 -13.73 -9.19 -2.93
CA SER A 219 -12.71 -10.22 -2.77
C SER A 219 -11.59 -9.77 -1.83
N HIS A 220 -11.15 -8.52 -1.91
CA HIS A 220 -10.17 -7.91 -1.01
C HIS A 220 -10.71 -7.89 0.42
N ILE A 221 -11.92 -7.38 0.61
CA ILE A 221 -12.60 -7.38 1.91
C ILE A 221 -12.71 -8.80 2.48
N GLY A 222 -13.10 -9.79 1.68
CA GLY A 222 -13.21 -11.19 2.10
C GLY A 222 -11.89 -11.78 2.56
N GLU A 223 -10.78 -11.51 1.85
CA GLU A 223 -9.44 -11.96 2.24
C GLU A 223 -9.01 -11.31 3.56
N TYR A 224 -9.23 -10.00 3.75
CA TYR A 224 -8.95 -9.35 5.03
C TYR A 224 -9.78 -9.93 6.18
N LEU A 225 -11.08 -10.13 6.01
CA LEU A 225 -11.91 -10.72 7.07
C LEU A 225 -11.41 -12.11 7.49
N TYR A 226 -10.77 -12.84 6.58
CA TYR A 226 -10.13 -14.11 6.86
C TYR A 226 -8.77 -13.93 7.55
N TYR A 227 -7.93 -12.97 7.13
CA TYR A 227 -6.60 -12.66 7.69
C TYR A 227 -6.59 -11.44 8.64
N HIS A 228 -7.67 -11.12 9.27
CA HIS A 228 -8.01 -9.92 10.07
C HIS A 228 -7.04 -9.52 11.19
N ARG A 229 -5.90 -10.19 11.34
CA ARG A 229 -4.82 -9.84 12.30
C ARG A 229 -3.72 -9.02 11.67
N ASP A 230 -3.86 -8.78 10.40
CA ASP A 230 -2.88 -8.06 9.63
C ASP A 230 -2.78 -6.58 10.06
N SER A 231 -1.62 -5.99 9.81
CA SER A 231 -1.38 -4.58 10.05
C SER A 231 -2.18 -3.72 9.09
N LEU A 232 -2.62 -2.55 9.57
CA LEU A 232 -3.10 -1.50 8.66
C LEU A 232 -1.93 -0.79 7.97
N LEU A 233 -0.74 -0.76 8.59
CA LEU A 233 0.37 0.09 8.16
C LEU A 233 1.51 -0.67 7.48
N ASP A 234 1.69 -1.97 7.79
CA ASP A 234 2.79 -2.79 7.26
C ASP A 234 2.32 -3.42 5.94
N TRP A 235 2.49 -2.70 4.85
CA TRP A 235 2.02 -3.08 3.52
C TRP A 235 2.87 -4.20 2.91
N LYS A 236 2.22 -5.28 2.51
CA LYS A 236 2.87 -6.51 1.97
C LYS A 236 2.47 -6.79 0.52
N GLY A 237 1.57 -5.99 -0.06
CA GLY A 237 1.03 -6.20 -1.40
C GLY A 237 0.10 -7.41 -1.54
N GLU A 238 -0.44 -7.91 -0.42
CA GLU A 238 -1.35 -9.06 -0.41
C GLU A 238 -2.81 -8.59 -0.44
N LEU A 239 -3.73 -9.38 -1.00
CA LEU A 239 -5.15 -8.98 -1.12
C LEU A 239 -5.82 -8.58 0.21
N PHE A 240 -5.33 -9.09 1.34
CA PHE A 240 -5.85 -8.70 2.65
C PHE A 240 -5.40 -7.30 3.07
N ASP A 241 -4.25 -6.80 2.58
CA ASP A 241 -3.82 -5.41 2.81
C ASP A 241 -4.82 -4.46 2.13
N TYR A 242 -5.15 -4.71 0.86
CA TYR A 242 -6.20 -3.97 0.12
C TYR A 242 -7.53 -3.99 0.87
N GLY A 243 -7.96 -5.18 1.33
CA GLY A 243 -9.21 -5.31 2.08
C GLY A 243 -9.23 -4.57 3.41
N ASN A 244 -8.09 -4.50 4.11
CA ASN A 244 -7.95 -3.70 5.33
C ASN A 244 -7.98 -2.20 5.02
N ALA A 245 -7.28 -1.79 3.98
CA ALA A 245 -7.17 -0.41 3.53
C ALA A 245 -8.53 0.16 3.08
N VAL A 246 -9.25 -0.52 2.20
CA VAL A 246 -10.56 -0.05 1.73
C VAL A 246 -11.60 -0.01 2.85
N LEU A 247 -11.62 -1.00 3.73
CA LEU A 247 -12.52 -0.97 4.88
C LEU A 247 -12.21 0.19 5.85
N TRP A 248 -10.92 0.54 6.01
CA TRP A 248 -10.52 1.69 6.78
C TRP A 248 -10.98 3.00 6.13
N GLN A 249 -10.79 3.16 4.82
CA GLN A 249 -11.25 4.35 4.08
C GLN A 249 -12.78 4.48 4.11
N ASP A 250 -13.51 3.39 3.88
CA ASP A 250 -14.97 3.38 3.98
C ASP A 250 -15.45 3.73 5.37
N TYR A 251 -14.79 3.21 6.40
CA TYR A 251 -15.10 3.54 7.80
C TYR A 251 -14.89 5.03 8.07
N LEU A 252 -13.75 5.60 7.66
CA LEU A 252 -13.47 7.03 7.85
C LEU A 252 -14.47 7.90 7.10
N TRP A 253 -14.73 7.58 5.84
CA TRP A 253 -15.70 8.28 5.00
C TRP A 253 -17.10 8.29 5.62
N GLU A 254 -17.57 7.14 6.10
CA GLU A 254 -18.87 7.04 6.76
C GLU A 254 -18.93 7.77 8.12
N GLN A 255 -17.85 7.73 8.92
CA GLN A 255 -17.79 8.45 10.19
C GLN A 255 -17.68 9.97 9.99
N ALA A 256 -17.10 10.43 8.90
CA ALA A 256 -17.11 11.84 8.49
C ALA A 256 -18.50 12.33 8.06
N GLY A 257 -19.44 11.41 7.83
CA GLY A 257 -20.83 11.72 7.46
C GLY A 257 -21.21 11.32 6.04
N GLY A 258 -20.37 10.52 5.37
CA GLY A 258 -20.63 9.95 4.06
C GLY A 258 -22.00 9.27 3.99
N VAL A 259 -22.74 9.54 2.94
CA VAL A 259 -24.07 8.95 2.72
C VAL A 259 -23.96 7.73 1.82
N LYS A 260 -25.07 7.02 1.62
CA LYS A 260 -25.09 5.81 0.80
C LYS A 260 -24.46 6.03 -0.58
N LEU A 261 -23.61 5.09 -1.02
CA LEU A 261 -23.05 5.03 -2.36
C LEU A 261 -24.18 5.02 -3.40
N SER A 262 -24.00 5.74 -4.50
CA SER A 262 -25.00 5.78 -5.56
C SER A 262 -24.83 4.57 -6.48
N THR A 263 -25.90 3.79 -6.67
CA THR A 263 -25.99 2.76 -7.71
C THR A 263 -26.55 3.32 -9.02
N SER A 264 -26.66 4.64 -9.14
CA SER A 264 -27.14 5.34 -10.34
C SER A 264 -26.17 5.16 -11.51
N ALA A 265 -26.68 5.23 -12.72
CA ALA A 265 -25.85 5.35 -13.93
C ALA A 265 -24.99 6.62 -13.94
N ASP A 266 -25.36 7.63 -13.16
CA ASP A 266 -24.57 8.84 -12.88
C ASP A 266 -23.99 8.74 -11.46
N PRO A 267 -22.68 8.45 -11.29
CA PRO A 267 -22.04 8.30 -9.97
C PRO A 267 -22.05 9.59 -9.15
N LEU A 268 -22.22 10.75 -9.78
CA LEU A 268 -22.25 12.07 -9.11
C LEU A 268 -23.66 12.57 -8.78
N ALA A 269 -24.71 11.76 -9.06
CA ALA A 269 -26.08 12.16 -8.80
C ALA A 269 -26.33 12.51 -7.33
N GLY A 270 -26.59 13.79 -7.08
CA GLY A 270 -26.85 14.32 -5.72
C GLY A 270 -25.60 14.61 -4.88
N ARG A 271 -24.39 14.40 -5.40
CA ARG A 271 -23.12 14.65 -4.68
C ARG A 271 -22.53 16.04 -4.93
N VAL A 272 -22.87 16.66 -6.06
CA VAL A 272 -22.35 17.97 -6.50
C VAL A 272 -23.25 19.10 -5.98
N THR A 273 -22.66 20.15 -5.41
CA THR A 273 -23.41 21.35 -5.02
C THR A 273 -24.00 22.06 -6.25
N PRO A 274 -25.21 22.66 -6.15
CA PRO A 274 -25.86 23.32 -7.31
C PRO A 274 -25.00 24.35 -8.03
N ALA A 275 -24.05 24.98 -7.35
CA ALA A 275 -23.14 25.97 -7.92
C ALA A 275 -22.15 25.38 -8.93
N PHE A 276 -21.88 24.09 -8.87
CA PHE A 276 -20.89 23.39 -9.70
C PHE A 276 -21.51 22.44 -10.74
N ILE A 277 -22.83 22.25 -10.73
CA ILE A 277 -23.51 21.43 -11.75
C ILE A 277 -23.20 21.96 -13.16
N GLY A 278 -22.69 21.09 -14.03
CA GLY A 278 -22.36 21.38 -15.42
C GLY A 278 -21.10 22.24 -15.64
N LYS A 279 -20.26 22.41 -14.61
CA LYS A 279 -18.92 23.01 -14.71
C LYS A 279 -17.85 21.91 -14.61
N GLU A 280 -16.68 22.17 -15.22
CA GLU A 280 -15.48 21.43 -14.85
C GLU A 280 -15.29 21.55 -13.34
N PHE A 281 -14.92 20.46 -12.69
CA PHE A 281 -14.80 20.44 -11.24
C PHE A 281 -13.67 21.38 -10.82
N ALA A 282 -14.04 22.42 -10.07
CA ALA A 282 -13.06 23.31 -9.48
C ALA A 282 -12.26 22.54 -8.42
N ASP A 283 -11.00 22.90 -8.32
CA ASP A 283 -10.08 22.34 -7.34
C ASP A 283 -10.37 22.92 -5.94
N THR A 284 -11.49 22.50 -5.35
CA THR A 284 -12.02 23.02 -4.09
C THR A 284 -12.98 22.05 -3.42
N ALA A 285 -12.87 21.94 -2.10
CA ALA A 285 -13.77 21.16 -1.26
C ALA A 285 -15.23 21.70 -1.23
N ASP A 286 -15.49 22.89 -1.75
CA ASP A 286 -16.85 23.51 -1.75
C ASP A 286 -17.80 22.84 -2.76
N LYS A 287 -17.28 22.03 -3.67
CA LYS A 287 -18.09 21.27 -4.65
C LYS A 287 -18.93 20.15 -4.01
N PHE A 288 -18.57 19.67 -2.83
CA PHE A 288 -19.20 18.51 -2.19
C PHE A 288 -20.46 18.84 -1.42
N VAL A 289 -21.52 18.08 -1.65
CA VAL A 289 -22.71 18.01 -0.78
C VAL A 289 -22.45 17.03 0.37
N ASP A 290 -21.75 15.92 0.08
CA ASP A 290 -21.47 14.84 1.01
C ASP A 290 -20.25 15.19 1.89
N PRO A 291 -20.37 15.12 3.23
CA PRO A 291 -19.23 15.37 4.10
C PRO A 291 -18.15 14.29 4.04
N GLY A 292 -18.49 13.05 3.69
CA GLY A 292 -17.51 11.97 3.51
C GLY A 292 -16.67 12.20 2.25
N ASP A 293 -17.30 12.58 1.12
CA ASP A 293 -16.57 12.94 -0.09
C ASP A 293 -15.61 14.11 0.16
N ARG A 294 -16.05 15.09 0.96
CA ARG A 294 -15.18 16.20 1.39
C ARG A 294 -14.02 15.72 2.26
N PHE A 295 -14.25 14.73 3.11
CA PHE A 295 -13.19 14.16 3.95
C PHE A 295 -12.12 13.49 3.07
N THR A 296 -12.53 12.63 2.12
CA THR A 296 -11.62 11.98 1.16
C THR A 296 -10.82 13.02 0.37
N TRP A 297 -11.50 14.06 -0.15
CA TRP A 297 -10.84 15.18 -0.83
C TRP A 297 -9.78 15.87 0.04
N ASN A 298 -10.12 16.20 1.27
CA ASN A 298 -9.19 16.88 2.15
C ASN A 298 -8.00 15.99 2.54
N LEU A 299 -8.19 14.69 2.64
CA LEU A 299 -7.13 13.76 3.00
C LEU A 299 -6.10 13.64 1.88
N ILE A 300 -6.52 13.48 0.63
CA ILE A 300 -5.60 13.42 -0.53
C ILE A 300 -4.93 14.78 -0.84
N HIS A 301 -5.40 15.89 -0.28
CA HIS A 301 -4.82 17.22 -0.44
C HIS A 301 -4.13 17.72 0.86
N ASP A 302 -3.80 16.81 1.77
CA ASP A 302 -3.02 17.12 2.99
C ASP A 302 -1.55 16.79 2.71
N ASP A 303 -0.64 17.68 3.03
CA ASP A 303 0.81 17.44 2.84
C ASP A 303 1.39 16.38 3.82
N ALA A 304 0.59 15.91 4.78
CA ALA A 304 1.02 14.93 5.78
C ALA A 304 0.47 13.55 5.45
N HIS A 305 1.33 12.57 5.33
CA HIS A 305 1.01 11.22 4.87
C HIS A 305 0.50 10.30 5.98
N GLY A 306 -0.19 9.25 5.60
CA GLY A 306 -0.63 8.15 6.44
C GLY A 306 -1.50 8.59 7.61
N LEU A 307 -1.20 8.06 8.79
CA LEU A 307 -1.96 8.40 10.00
C LEU A 307 -1.83 9.88 10.39
N ALA A 308 -0.78 10.58 9.99
CA ALA A 308 -0.63 12.00 10.26
C ALA A 308 -1.61 12.84 9.43
N GLY A 309 -1.82 12.50 8.15
CA GLY A 309 -2.85 13.10 7.31
C GLY A 309 -4.25 12.89 7.90
N VAL A 310 -4.57 11.64 8.28
CA VAL A 310 -5.84 11.34 8.97
C VAL A 310 -5.96 12.16 10.26
N ALA A 311 -4.90 12.28 11.07
CA ALA A 311 -4.91 13.05 12.32
C ALA A 311 -5.24 14.52 12.11
N ASN A 312 -4.72 15.13 11.04
CA ASN A 312 -5.04 16.50 10.66
C ASN A 312 -6.54 16.68 10.40
N GLN A 313 -7.16 15.71 9.72
CA GLN A 313 -8.58 15.78 9.37
C GLN A 313 -9.51 15.54 10.57
N VAL A 314 -9.11 14.71 11.55
CA VAL A 314 -9.97 14.30 12.65
C VAL A 314 -9.67 14.99 14.00
N GLY A 315 -8.60 15.77 14.08
CA GLY A 315 -8.24 16.55 15.26
C GLY A 315 -7.23 15.90 16.20
N GLY A 316 -6.30 15.10 15.66
CA GLY A 316 -5.11 14.58 16.33
C GLY A 316 -5.07 13.07 16.49
N MET A 317 -3.88 12.55 16.80
CA MET A 317 -3.60 11.11 16.90
C MET A 317 -4.47 10.38 17.92
N ASP A 318 -4.77 10.98 19.06
CA ASP A 318 -5.68 10.36 20.06
C ASP A 318 -7.07 10.05 19.45
N LYS A 319 -7.50 10.88 18.49
CA LYS A 319 -8.75 10.65 17.77
C LYS A 319 -8.62 9.56 16.72
N VAL A 320 -7.48 9.48 16.04
CA VAL A 320 -7.16 8.36 15.11
C VAL A 320 -7.18 7.02 15.85
N GLU A 321 -6.51 6.93 17.00
CA GLU A 321 -6.53 5.73 17.84
C GLU A 321 -7.94 5.33 18.27
N GLN A 322 -8.78 6.33 18.64
CA GLN A 322 -10.18 6.07 18.97
C GLN A 322 -10.98 5.59 17.76
N LEU A 323 -10.78 6.19 16.59
CA LEU A 323 -11.43 5.75 15.35
C LEU A 323 -10.99 4.34 14.96
N HIS A 324 -9.70 4.03 15.04
CA HIS A 324 -9.22 2.68 14.77
C HIS A 324 -9.77 1.66 15.76
N ARG A 325 -9.91 2.01 17.04
CA ARG A 325 -10.57 1.15 18.02
C ARG A 325 -12.05 0.90 17.67
N ASP A 326 -12.76 1.93 17.25
CA ASP A 326 -14.15 1.81 16.81
C ASP A 326 -14.26 1.07 15.46
N TYR A 327 -13.29 1.24 14.55
CA TYR A 327 -13.14 0.48 13.29
C TYR A 327 -12.99 -1.02 13.55
N THR A 328 -12.07 -1.42 14.43
CA THR A 328 -11.90 -2.83 14.76
C THR A 328 -13.17 -3.43 15.39
N LEU A 329 -13.95 -2.61 16.08
CA LEU A 329 -15.27 -3.01 16.57
C LEU A 329 -16.30 -3.11 15.45
N ALA A 330 -16.33 -2.18 14.50
CA ALA A 330 -17.22 -2.23 13.35
C ALA A 330 -17.00 -3.51 12.55
N ASN A 331 -15.75 -3.85 12.23
CA ASN A 331 -15.40 -5.07 11.51
C ASN A 331 -15.92 -6.37 12.18
N LEU A 332 -16.04 -6.36 13.50
CA LEU A 332 -16.55 -7.51 14.26
C LEU A 332 -18.06 -7.47 14.51
N LEU A 333 -18.61 -6.29 14.80
CA LEU A 333 -19.96 -6.10 15.35
C LEU A 333 -20.98 -5.65 14.31
N ASP A 334 -20.57 -5.40 13.08
CA ASP A 334 -21.47 -4.99 12.01
C ASP A 334 -22.73 -5.86 11.95
N GLY A 335 -23.91 -5.24 11.86
CA GLY A 335 -25.20 -5.93 11.92
C GLY A 335 -25.57 -6.56 13.27
N LYS A 336 -24.65 -6.60 14.25
CA LYS A 336 -24.85 -7.26 15.57
C LYS A 336 -25.25 -6.30 16.68
N VAL A 337 -24.99 -5.01 16.50
CA VAL A 337 -25.31 -3.93 17.45
C VAL A 337 -26.04 -2.79 16.73
N SER A 338 -26.65 -1.89 17.50
CA SER A 338 -27.38 -0.73 16.96
C SER A 338 -26.58 0.57 16.97
N GLU A 339 -25.40 0.56 17.56
CA GLU A 339 -24.51 1.70 17.63
C GLU A 339 -23.93 2.02 16.25
N ALA A 340 -24.30 3.18 15.68
CA ALA A 340 -23.97 3.54 14.29
C ALA A 340 -22.44 3.50 14.00
N LYS A 341 -21.62 3.92 14.96
CA LYS A 341 -20.16 3.92 14.82
C LYS A 341 -19.53 2.52 14.77
N TRP A 342 -20.26 1.47 15.02
CA TRP A 342 -19.83 0.07 14.96
C TRP A 342 -20.58 -0.72 13.90
N ASN A 343 -21.12 -0.01 12.92
CA ASN A 343 -21.79 -0.59 11.76
C ASN A 343 -21.39 0.18 10.50
N TYR A 344 -21.31 -0.51 9.40
CA TYR A 344 -21.25 0.09 8.08
C TYR A 344 -22.67 0.38 7.57
N ARG A 345 -22.80 1.42 6.74
CA ARG A 345 -24.09 1.78 6.12
C ARG A 345 -24.23 1.17 4.73
N ASN A 346 -23.11 1.01 4.05
CA ASN A 346 -23.05 0.55 2.68
C ASN A 346 -22.61 -0.92 2.56
N LEU A 347 -21.99 -1.44 3.60
CA LEU A 347 -21.49 -2.81 3.68
C LEU A 347 -22.31 -3.61 4.72
N ASP A 348 -22.39 -4.94 4.55
CA ASP A 348 -22.84 -5.89 5.58
C ASP A 348 -21.81 -7.01 5.66
N LEU A 349 -20.90 -6.91 6.63
CA LEU A 349 -19.79 -7.83 6.80
C LEU A 349 -20.28 -9.21 7.27
N GLY A 350 -20.32 -10.16 6.36
CA GLY A 350 -20.84 -11.51 6.55
C GLY A 350 -22.34 -11.63 6.20
N GLY A 351 -22.84 -10.71 5.39
CA GLY A 351 -24.22 -10.68 4.88
C GLY A 351 -24.31 -10.22 3.43
N VAL A 352 -25.38 -9.54 3.11
CA VAL A 352 -25.65 -8.94 1.80
C VAL A 352 -25.64 -7.43 1.97
N ASP A 353 -24.76 -6.74 1.28
CA ASP A 353 -24.64 -5.29 1.36
C ASP A 353 -25.82 -4.54 0.69
N SER A 354 -25.74 -3.21 0.68
CA SER A 354 -26.80 -2.35 0.16
C SER A 354 -27.01 -2.49 -1.35
N ASP A 355 -26.01 -3.00 -2.07
CA ASP A 355 -26.03 -3.20 -3.52
C ASP A 355 -26.48 -4.61 -3.91
N GLY A 356 -26.71 -5.48 -2.92
CA GLY A 356 -27.12 -6.87 -3.11
C GLY A 356 -25.95 -7.83 -3.30
N TYR A 357 -24.72 -7.35 -3.12
CA TYR A 357 -23.51 -8.16 -3.16
C TYR A 357 -23.34 -8.91 -1.83
N THR A 358 -22.90 -10.16 -1.90
CA THR A 358 -22.63 -10.96 -0.70
C THR A 358 -21.17 -10.88 -0.34
N ILE A 359 -20.84 -10.15 0.74
CA ILE A 359 -19.54 -10.21 1.39
C ILE A 359 -19.47 -11.51 2.19
N ASP A 360 -18.36 -12.19 2.08
CA ASP A 360 -18.14 -13.52 2.65
C ASP A 360 -18.29 -13.50 4.20
N GLN A 361 -17.96 -14.58 4.86
CA GLN A 361 -18.18 -14.77 6.29
C GLN A 361 -17.45 -13.69 7.11
N GLY A 362 -18.15 -13.00 8.00
CA GLY A 362 -17.52 -12.00 8.87
C GLY A 362 -16.52 -12.60 9.89
N ILE A 363 -15.68 -11.75 10.49
CA ILE A 363 -14.62 -12.11 11.46
C ILE A 363 -15.12 -13.08 12.55
N ALA A 364 -16.32 -12.88 13.08
CA ALA A 364 -16.87 -13.74 14.12
C ALA A 364 -17.06 -15.20 13.67
N PHE A 365 -17.29 -15.43 12.38
CA PHE A 365 -17.35 -16.78 11.81
C PHE A 365 -15.97 -17.42 11.77
N TYR A 366 -14.97 -16.72 11.26
CA TYR A 366 -13.60 -17.24 11.17
C TYR A 366 -13.03 -17.57 12.54
N GLU A 367 -13.19 -16.70 13.51
CA GLU A 367 -12.75 -16.94 14.90
C GLU A 367 -13.50 -18.09 15.59
N SER A 368 -14.75 -18.37 15.21
CA SER A 368 -15.54 -19.46 15.79
C SER A 368 -15.26 -20.81 15.17
N ASN A 369 -15.02 -20.88 13.86
CA ASN A 369 -15.04 -22.10 13.08
C ASN A 369 -13.66 -22.55 12.57
N VAL A 370 -12.69 -21.62 12.44
CA VAL A 370 -11.37 -21.90 11.85
C VAL A 370 -10.28 -22.07 12.93
N ARG A 371 -10.63 -22.45 14.14
CA ARG A 371 -9.69 -22.64 15.24
C ARG A 371 -8.63 -23.69 14.92
N GLY A 372 -7.40 -23.25 14.79
CA GLY A 372 -6.19 -24.08 14.84
C GLY A 372 -5.62 -24.55 13.52
N ASN A 373 -6.28 -24.30 12.38
CA ASN A 373 -5.82 -24.79 11.08
C ASN A 373 -5.81 -23.70 10.00
N MET A 374 -5.38 -22.48 10.33
CA MET A 374 -4.94 -21.60 9.25
C MET A 374 -3.70 -22.22 8.62
N PRO A 375 -3.77 -22.73 7.36
CA PRO A 375 -2.56 -23.17 6.70
C PRO A 375 -1.67 -21.95 6.51
N PRO A 376 -0.35 -22.07 6.71
CA PRO A 376 0.58 -21.03 6.36
C PRO A 376 0.71 -21.02 4.83
N THR A 377 -0.20 -20.38 4.13
CA THR A 377 -0.18 -20.31 2.67
C THR A 377 0.67 -19.14 2.17
N HIS A 378 0.99 -18.18 3.02
CA HIS A 378 1.88 -17.08 2.67
C HIS A 378 3.23 -17.24 3.37
N LYS A 379 4.31 -17.25 2.60
CA LYS A 379 5.69 -17.44 3.09
C LYS A 379 6.13 -16.34 4.05
N ASN A 380 5.44 -15.21 4.07
CA ASN A 380 5.82 -14.00 4.81
C ASN A 380 4.97 -13.71 6.05
N VAL A 381 3.88 -14.41 6.30
CA VAL A 381 3.13 -14.23 7.56
C VAL A 381 3.98 -14.78 8.69
N ARG A 382 4.69 -13.91 9.39
CA ARG A 382 5.43 -14.24 10.60
C ARG A 382 4.45 -14.85 11.59
N ARG A 383 4.66 -16.10 11.95
CA ARG A 383 3.84 -16.86 12.90
C ARG A 383 4.06 -16.37 14.33
N ASN A 384 3.74 -15.12 14.62
CA ASN A 384 3.73 -14.67 15.98
C ASN A 384 2.32 -14.83 16.57
N THR A 385 2.25 -15.29 17.80
CA THR A 385 1.04 -15.33 18.63
C THR A 385 0.61 -13.91 19.03
N GLY A 386 1.16 -12.89 18.40
CA GLY A 386 0.95 -11.46 18.59
C GLY A 386 -0.02 -10.85 17.61
N THR A 387 -0.23 -9.57 17.78
CA THR A 387 -0.97 -8.69 16.90
C THR A 387 0.05 -7.85 16.14
N GLU A 388 -0.09 -7.71 14.84
CA GLU A 388 0.69 -6.75 14.09
C GLU A 388 0.35 -5.32 14.52
N ALA A 389 1.24 -4.36 14.26
CA ALA A 389 0.98 -2.96 14.59
C ALA A 389 -0.29 -2.49 13.85
N TRP A 390 -1.18 -1.81 14.56
CA TRP A 390 -2.50 -1.38 14.04
C TRP A 390 -3.36 -2.52 13.47
N GLY A 391 -3.07 -3.77 13.85
CA GLY A 391 -3.89 -4.95 13.62
C GLY A 391 -4.75 -5.28 14.84
N ALA A 392 -5.66 -6.25 14.71
CA ALA A 392 -6.53 -6.66 15.81
C ALA A 392 -6.68 -8.17 15.90
N TYR A 393 -6.62 -8.67 17.14
CA TYR A 393 -6.90 -10.05 17.48
C TYR A 393 -8.25 -10.16 18.18
N TYR A 394 -9.08 -11.08 17.72
CA TYR A 394 -10.45 -11.24 18.20
C TYR A 394 -10.67 -12.55 18.94
N ARG A 395 -11.60 -12.54 19.92
CA ARG A 395 -12.11 -13.71 20.61
C ARG A 395 -13.60 -13.60 20.83
N THR A 396 -14.35 -14.65 20.52
CA THR A 396 -15.76 -14.77 20.85
C THR A 396 -15.94 -15.83 21.94
N PHE A 397 -16.72 -15.52 22.97
CA PHE A 397 -17.07 -16.47 24.00
C PHE A 397 -18.50 -16.27 24.50
N THR A 398 -19.16 -17.39 24.80
CA THR A 398 -20.54 -17.42 25.30
C THR A 398 -20.54 -17.77 26.77
N GLY A 399 -21.51 -17.23 27.49
CA GLY A 399 -21.53 -17.26 28.91
C GLY A 399 -21.93 -18.55 29.56
N SER A 400 -21.30 -18.81 30.71
CA SER A 400 -21.77 -19.76 31.72
C SER A 400 -21.40 -19.24 33.10
N GLU A 401 -22.14 -19.68 34.12
CA GLU A 401 -21.70 -19.46 35.48
C GLU A 401 -20.35 -20.17 35.74
N PRO A 402 -19.43 -19.59 36.51
CA PRO A 402 -19.60 -18.37 37.34
C PRO A 402 -19.14 -17.07 36.64
N GLY A 403 -18.88 -17.02 35.35
CA GLY A 403 -18.32 -15.89 34.64
C GLY A 403 -16.90 -16.19 34.13
N TYR A 404 -16.19 -15.17 33.63
CA TYR A 404 -14.85 -15.31 33.10
C TYR A 404 -13.91 -14.21 33.59
N THR A 405 -12.64 -14.56 33.78
CA THR A 405 -11.56 -13.59 33.91
C THR A 405 -10.81 -13.50 32.58
N MET A 406 -10.81 -12.32 31.98
CA MET A 406 -10.00 -11.98 30.84
C MET A 406 -8.65 -11.44 31.34
N LYS A 407 -7.56 -12.04 30.92
CA LYS A 407 -6.19 -11.60 31.21
C LYS A 407 -5.48 -11.28 29.92
N PHE A 408 -4.69 -10.22 29.94
CA PHE A 408 -3.82 -9.86 28.84
C PHE A 408 -2.38 -9.72 29.34
N ALA A 409 -1.41 -10.08 28.52
CA ALA A 409 0.01 -9.79 28.70
C ALA A 409 0.66 -9.60 27.33
N GLY A 410 1.37 -8.50 27.12
CA GLY A 410 2.05 -8.17 25.88
C GLY A 410 3.42 -7.53 26.12
N ASN A 411 4.31 -7.57 25.15
CA ASN A 411 5.60 -6.88 25.21
C ASN A 411 5.38 -5.37 25.38
N ALA A 412 6.27 -4.70 26.11
CA ALA A 412 6.21 -3.25 26.27
C ALA A 412 6.80 -2.51 25.06
N SER A 413 7.75 -3.15 24.39
CA SER A 413 8.41 -2.62 23.18
C SER A 413 8.84 -3.79 22.29
N ASP A 414 8.94 -3.53 21.01
CA ASP A 414 9.51 -4.43 20.00
C ASP A 414 10.32 -3.58 19.01
N GLY A 415 11.12 -4.18 18.13
CA GLY A 415 11.91 -3.48 17.13
C GLY A 415 13.24 -4.17 16.85
N ILE A 416 14.09 -3.50 16.09
CA ILE A 416 15.47 -3.90 15.85
C ILE A 416 16.32 -3.21 16.91
N LEU A 417 17.04 -4.00 17.69
CA LEU A 417 17.96 -3.46 18.69
C LEU A 417 19.27 -3.05 18.03
N PRO A 418 19.90 -1.95 18.47
CA PRO A 418 21.23 -1.57 18.04
C PRO A 418 22.24 -2.73 18.11
N PHE A 419 23.17 -2.77 17.18
CA PHE A 419 24.21 -3.80 17.20
C PHE A 419 25.10 -3.67 18.43
N SER A 420 25.48 -2.43 18.75
CA SER A 420 26.23 -2.11 19.96
C SER A 420 25.57 -0.97 20.73
N ASP A 421 25.88 -0.88 22.01
CA ASP A 421 25.48 0.20 22.92
C ASP A 421 23.97 0.56 22.91
N THR A 422 23.57 1.83 22.65
CA THR A 422 22.20 2.30 22.92
C THR A 422 21.47 2.80 21.70
N TYR A 423 22.17 3.33 20.70
CA TYR A 423 21.57 4.00 19.54
C TYR A 423 22.10 3.47 18.22
N GLU A 424 21.36 3.72 17.18
CA GLU A 424 21.67 3.39 15.80
C GLU A 424 21.06 4.43 14.85
N TRP A 425 21.49 4.43 13.60
CA TRP A 425 20.86 5.21 12.55
C TRP A 425 19.83 4.35 11.80
N TYR A 426 18.64 4.89 11.60
CA TYR A 426 17.52 4.26 10.91
C TYR A 426 17.02 5.14 9.76
N SER A 427 16.82 4.55 8.58
CA SER A 427 16.36 5.27 7.39
C SER A 427 14.91 5.78 7.50
N GLY A 428 14.10 5.21 8.39
CA GLY A 428 12.66 5.37 8.36
C GLY A 428 11.99 4.51 7.29
N LEU A 429 10.67 4.62 7.20
CA LEU A 429 9.78 3.99 6.22
C LEU A 429 9.06 5.05 5.41
N GLY A 430 8.52 4.68 4.27
CA GLY A 430 7.65 5.49 3.44
C GLY A 430 7.93 5.32 1.95
N ASN A 431 7.00 5.75 1.14
CA ASN A 431 7.07 5.74 -0.31
C ASN A 431 7.80 6.99 -0.84
N MET A 432 8.35 6.93 -2.03
CA MET A 432 9.03 8.04 -2.72
C MET A 432 10.15 8.70 -1.92
N LEU A 433 10.83 7.96 -1.03
CA LEU A 433 11.90 8.51 -0.20
C LEU A 433 13.21 8.67 -0.99
N ASP A 434 13.95 9.74 -0.68
CA ASP A 434 15.37 9.91 -1.00
C ASP A 434 16.07 10.47 0.24
N ARG A 435 16.25 9.63 1.26
CA ARG A 435 16.80 10.01 2.57
C ARG A 435 18.30 9.83 2.63
N ARG A 436 18.99 10.82 3.16
CA ARG A 436 20.45 10.91 3.15
C ARG A 436 21.00 11.16 4.53
N LEU A 437 21.97 10.35 4.96
CA LEU A 437 22.77 10.54 6.16
C LEU A 437 24.21 10.79 5.74
N THR A 438 24.74 11.97 5.99
CA THR A 438 26.03 12.44 5.45
C THR A 438 26.98 12.87 6.54
N ARG A 439 28.28 12.57 6.37
CA ARG A 439 29.36 13.05 7.24
C ARG A 439 30.63 13.34 6.45
N THR A 440 31.32 14.43 6.80
CA THR A 440 32.70 14.69 6.34
C THR A 440 33.69 14.04 7.30
N ILE A 441 34.62 13.26 6.77
CA ILE A 441 35.69 12.59 7.50
C ILE A 441 37.01 13.11 6.96
N THR A 442 37.85 13.62 7.86
CA THR A 442 39.13 14.26 7.50
C THR A 442 40.29 13.28 7.56
N GLY A 443 41.24 13.44 6.63
CA GLY A 443 42.46 12.68 6.64
C GLY A 443 42.32 11.19 6.35
N VAL A 444 41.35 10.80 5.51
CA VAL A 444 41.16 9.43 5.06
C VAL A 444 42.40 8.98 4.28
N PRO A 445 43.10 7.91 4.70
CA PRO A 445 44.24 7.38 3.95
C PRO A 445 43.82 6.78 2.60
N ALA A 446 44.73 6.77 1.64
CA ALA A 446 44.54 6.05 0.38
C ALA A 446 44.22 4.56 0.63
N ASP A 447 43.49 3.94 -0.28
CA ASP A 447 43.05 2.53 -0.21
C ASP A 447 42.32 2.16 1.08
N SER A 448 41.67 3.11 1.73
CA SER A 448 40.84 2.85 2.91
C SER A 448 39.60 2.04 2.60
N VAL A 449 39.05 1.42 3.66
CA VAL A 449 37.79 0.68 3.60
C VAL A 449 36.84 1.31 4.63
N LEU A 450 35.65 1.69 4.18
CA LEU A 450 34.52 2.00 5.04
C LEU A 450 33.90 0.68 5.50
N ALA A 451 33.79 0.48 6.82
CA ALA A 451 33.16 -0.69 7.42
C ALA A 451 32.08 -0.24 8.39
N PHE A 452 30.97 -0.98 8.44
CA PHE A 452 29.88 -0.72 9.40
C PHE A 452 29.05 -1.98 9.62
N LYS A 453 28.24 -1.95 10.67
CA LYS A 453 27.17 -2.94 10.88
C LYS A 453 25.91 -2.47 10.19
N THR A 454 25.20 -3.40 9.58
CA THR A 454 23.96 -3.13 8.85
C THR A 454 22.91 -4.18 9.11
N TRP A 455 21.68 -3.74 9.26
CA TRP A 455 20.48 -4.54 9.22
C TRP A 455 19.52 -3.91 8.22
N PHE A 456 18.93 -4.70 7.33
CA PHE A 456 17.97 -4.18 6.36
C PHE A 456 16.90 -5.20 6.02
N ASP A 457 15.70 -4.69 5.80
CA ASP A 457 14.55 -5.33 5.21
C ASP A 457 13.93 -4.27 4.28
N ILE A 458 14.28 -4.36 3.01
CA ILE A 458 14.03 -3.38 1.95
C ILE A 458 13.30 -4.12 0.84
N GLU A 459 12.32 -3.52 0.18
CA GLU A 459 11.61 -4.17 -0.90
C GLU A 459 12.59 -4.70 -1.97
N PRO A 460 12.50 -6.02 -2.30
CA PRO A 460 13.47 -6.62 -3.22
C PRO A 460 13.35 -6.05 -4.63
N ASP A 461 14.50 -5.54 -5.14
CA ASP A 461 14.67 -5.11 -6.52
C ASP A 461 13.91 -3.83 -6.93
N TRP A 462 13.20 -3.19 -5.98
CA TRP A 462 12.50 -1.91 -6.17
C TRP A 462 13.11 -0.80 -5.33
N ASP A 463 13.32 -1.06 -4.03
CA ASP A 463 13.94 -0.12 -3.10
C ASP A 463 15.42 -0.39 -2.89
N TYR A 464 16.21 0.65 -2.61
CA TYR A 464 17.67 0.50 -2.46
C TYR A 464 18.29 1.37 -1.38
N GLY A 465 19.26 0.78 -0.67
CA GLY A 465 20.19 1.48 0.22
C GLY A 465 21.57 1.62 -0.43
N TYR A 466 21.98 2.84 -0.79
CA TYR A 466 23.29 3.11 -1.40
C TYR A 466 24.31 3.65 -0.40
N VAL A 467 25.56 3.25 -0.57
CA VAL A 467 26.71 3.78 0.15
C VAL A 467 27.56 4.58 -0.82
N GLU A 468 27.73 5.88 -0.55
CA GLU A 468 28.32 6.81 -1.50
C GLU A 468 29.43 7.63 -0.86
N ALA A 469 30.38 8.11 -1.66
CA ALA A 469 31.40 9.06 -1.25
C ALA A 469 31.61 10.19 -2.26
N SER A 470 32.11 11.31 -1.76
CA SER A 470 32.43 12.51 -2.54
C SER A 470 33.65 13.22 -1.96
N SER A 471 34.50 13.79 -2.84
CA SER A 471 35.61 14.66 -2.46
C SER A 471 35.25 16.15 -2.51
N ASP A 472 34.12 16.52 -3.14
CA ASP A 472 33.71 17.90 -3.39
C ASP A 472 32.32 18.25 -2.80
N GLY A 473 31.60 17.23 -2.31
CA GLY A 473 30.24 17.37 -1.77
C GLY A 473 29.16 17.58 -2.85
N VAL A 474 29.53 17.56 -4.12
CA VAL A 474 28.64 17.77 -5.27
C VAL A 474 28.56 16.52 -6.12
N THR A 475 29.70 15.95 -6.49
CA THR A 475 29.81 14.74 -7.30
C THR A 475 29.90 13.52 -6.39
N TRP A 476 28.87 12.69 -6.41
CA TRP A 476 28.77 11.49 -5.58
C TRP A 476 29.01 10.22 -6.39
N LYS A 477 29.73 9.29 -5.82
CA LYS A 477 30.04 8.00 -6.42
C LYS A 477 29.60 6.89 -5.48
N VAL A 478 28.79 5.95 -5.97
CA VAL A 478 28.47 4.74 -5.22
C VAL A 478 29.71 3.90 -5.06
N LEU A 479 29.98 3.47 -3.84
CA LEU A 479 31.17 2.73 -3.48
C LEU A 479 31.05 1.25 -3.88
N PRO A 480 32.12 0.63 -4.39
CA PRO A 480 32.12 -0.80 -4.66
C PRO A 480 32.19 -1.58 -3.32
N GLN A 481 31.31 -2.57 -3.20
CA GLN A 481 31.27 -3.44 -2.04
C GLN A 481 32.46 -4.42 -2.03
N VAL A 482 33.11 -4.58 -0.86
CA VAL A 482 34.20 -5.54 -0.61
C VAL A 482 33.67 -6.85 -0.06
N THR A 483 32.63 -6.82 0.79
CA THR A 483 31.92 -7.98 1.29
C THR A 483 30.76 -8.32 0.36
N THR A 484 30.52 -9.62 0.15
CA THR A 484 29.36 -10.06 -0.64
C THR A 484 28.14 -10.14 0.27
N LEU A 485 27.34 -9.08 0.32
CA LEU A 485 25.98 -9.08 0.84
C LEU A 485 25.00 -9.11 -0.36
N ARG A 486 23.72 -9.31 -0.08
CA ARG A 486 22.72 -9.20 -1.15
C ARG A 486 22.69 -7.75 -1.65
N VAL A 487 23.00 -7.59 -2.92
CA VAL A 487 23.10 -6.30 -3.59
C VAL A 487 22.31 -6.38 -4.88
N GLY A 488 21.33 -5.55 -5.05
CA GLY A 488 20.65 -5.35 -6.32
C GLY A 488 21.60 -4.74 -7.35
N VAL A 489 21.46 -5.15 -8.60
CA VAL A 489 22.45 -4.76 -9.65
C VAL A 489 22.02 -3.52 -10.41
N THR A 490 20.71 -3.23 -10.41
CA THR A 490 20.11 -2.10 -11.13
C THR A 490 18.74 -1.79 -10.56
N ASP A 491 18.48 -0.53 -10.38
CA ASP A 491 17.12 -0.04 -10.21
C ASP A 491 16.34 -0.32 -11.51
N ILE A 492 15.28 -1.14 -11.43
CA ILE A 492 14.47 -1.55 -12.57
C ILE A 492 13.26 -0.61 -12.80
N ASN A 493 12.97 0.27 -11.85
CA ASN A 493 11.77 1.12 -11.87
C ASN A 493 11.75 2.19 -12.95
N GLY A 494 12.78 2.28 -13.75
CA GLY A 494 12.79 3.25 -14.83
C GLY A 494 13.03 4.70 -14.37
N SER A 495 12.87 5.03 -13.10
CA SER A 495 13.08 6.37 -12.60
C SER A 495 14.52 6.84 -12.79
N THR A 496 14.68 7.89 -13.59
CA THR A 496 15.99 8.50 -13.84
C THR A 496 16.54 9.24 -12.63
N ALA A 497 15.70 9.63 -11.69
CA ALA A 497 16.10 10.37 -10.49
C ALA A 497 16.88 9.51 -9.50
N TRP A 498 16.68 8.21 -9.51
CA TRP A 498 17.24 7.27 -8.53
C TRP A 498 18.25 6.30 -9.11
N LYS A 499 18.31 6.18 -10.42
CA LYS A 499 19.24 5.28 -11.11
C LYS A 499 20.67 5.76 -10.98
N VAL A 500 21.44 5.01 -10.23
CA VAL A 500 22.90 5.06 -10.33
C VAL A 500 23.36 3.90 -11.21
N ALA A 501 23.50 4.16 -12.49
CA ALA A 501 23.81 3.14 -13.49
C ALA A 501 25.07 2.33 -13.09
N GLY A 502 24.93 1.01 -12.99
CA GLY A 502 26.02 0.08 -12.73
C GLY A 502 26.52 0.03 -11.29
N ALA A 503 25.81 0.64 -10.34
CA ALA A 503 26.15 0.60 -8.93
C ALA A 503 25.15 -0.26 -8.17
N GLY A 504 25.66 -1.17 -7.34
CA GLY A 504 24.80 -2.00 -6.48
C GLY A 504 24.33 -1.24 -5.24
N GLY A 505 23.11 -1.52 -4.82
CA GLY A 505 22.56 -1.08 -3.54
C GLY A 505 22.06 -2.26 -2.70
N PHE A 506 21.89 -2.07 -1.40
CA PHE A 506 21.21 -3.05 -0.57
C PHE A 506 19.74 -3.14 -0.96
N THR A 507 19.22 -4.36 -1.10
CA THR A 507 17.83 -4.64 -1.40
C THR A 507 17.46 -6.02 -0.84
N GLY A 508 16.20 -6.30 -0.57
CA GLY A 508 15.74 -7.50 0.12
C GLY A 508 16.08 -7.49 1.61
N THR A 509 16.30 -8.65 2.21
CA THR A 509 16.52 -8.77 3.66
C THR A 509 17.92 -9.26 4.02
N SER A 510 18.48 -8.67 5.08
CA SER A 510 19.77 -9.10 5.65
C SER A 510 19.68 -10.33 6.55
N ASP A 511 18.48 -10.72 7.02
CA ASP A 511 18.30 -11.79 8.00
C ASP A 511 19.17 -11.59 9.26
N GLY A 512 19.09 -10.39 9.86
CA GLY A 512 19.85 -9.98 11.03
C GLY A 512 21.06 -9.11 10.70
N TRP A 513 21.75 -8.64 11.74
CA TRP A 513 22.92 -7.78 11.60
C TRP A 513 24.06 -8.43 10.82
N LYS A 514 24.66 -7.67 9.90
CA LYS A 514 25.77 -8.09 9.03
C LYS A 514 26.92 -7.09 9.08
N ASP A 515 28.13 -7.57 8.74
CA ASP A 515 29.28 -6.74 8.44
C ASP A 515 29.24 -6.26 6.99
N ALA A 516 29.24 -4.97 6.77
CA ALA A 516 29.34 -4.36 5.46
C ALA A 516 30.68 -3.64 5.28
N ARG A 517 31.29 -3.77 4.10
CA ARG A 517 32.58 -3.15 3.78
C ARG A 517 32.58 -2.62 2.35
N PHE A 518 33.03 -1.38 2.19
CA PHE A 518 33.07 -0.68 0.91
C PHE A 518 34.45 -0.08 0.67
N SER A 519 34.93 -0.15 -0.57
CA SER A 519 36.24 0.39 -0.94
C SER A 519 36.18 1.90 -1.12
N LEU A 520 37.11 2.60 -0.47
CA LEU A 520 37.39 4.02 -0.67
C LEU A 520 38.68 4.25 -1.51
N ALA A 521 39.09 3.29 -2.34
CA ALA A 521 40.32 3.34 -3.11
C ALA A 521 40.44 4.58 -4.02
N ASP A 522 39.33 5.15 -4.46
CA ASP A 522 39.32 6.37 -5.28
C ASP A 522 39.30 7.67 -4.44
N PHE A 523 39.37 7.58 -3.10
CA PHE A 523 39.21 8.71 -2.19
C PHE A 523 40.34 8.77 -1.16
N GLU A 524 40.88 9.97 -0.92
CA GLU A 524 41.86 10.25 0.12
C GLU A 524 41.70 11.68 0.63
N GLY A 525 42.21 11.98 1.83
CA GLY A 525 42.12 13.30 2.45
C GLY A 525 40.76 13.56 3.09
N ASP A 526 40.16 14.69 2.80
CA ASP A 526 38.81 15.01 3.32
C ASP A 526 37.75 14.39 2.38
N VAL A 527 36.98 13.44 2.90
CA VAL A 527 36.01 12.67 2.17
C VAL A 527 34.63 12.80 2.83
N GLN A 528 33.61 13.11 2.06
CA GLN A 528 32.23 12.99 2.51
C GLN A 528 31.72 11.58 2.22
N VAL A 529 31.17 10.94 3.23
CA VAL A 529 30.50 9.63 3.14
C VAL A 529 29.01 9.83 3.34
N ARG A 530 28.19 9.11 2.57
CA ARG A 530 26.74 9.20 2.63
C ARG A 530 26.09 7.82 2.56
N PHE A 531 25.13 7.56 3.44
CA PHE A 531 24.14 6.52 3.31
C PHE A 531 22.89 7.13 2.69
N ARG A 532 22.39 6.57 1.60
CA ARG A 532 21.25 7.08 0.87
C ARG A 532 20.22 5.97 0.68
N TYR A 533 19.03 6.16 1.24
CA TYR A 533 17.90 5.23 1.12
C TYR A 533 16.87 5.81 0.16
N VAL A 534 16.50 5.03 -0.86
CA VAL A 534 15.52 5.42 -1.87
C VAL A 534 14.46 4.35 -2.00
N THR A 535 13.20 4.80 -2.08
CA THR A 535 12.03 3.93 -2.25
C THR A 535 11.21 4.38 -3.45
N ASP A 536 10.44 3.47 -4.01
CA ASP A 536 9.45 3.79 -5.04
C ASP A 536 8.08 4.16 -4.43
N GLU A 537 7.01 4.05 -5.23
CA GLU A 537 5.66 4.50 -4.86
C GLU A 537 4.89 3.52 -3.98
N SER A 538 5.37 2.31 -3.70
CA SER A 538 4.61 1.30 -2.96
C SER A 538 5.50 0.28 -2.25
N SER A 539 4.91 -0.51 -1.35
CA SER A 539 5.51 -1.69 -0.71
C SER A 539 6.84 -1.47 0.00
N ASN A 540 6.80 -1.26 1.27
CA ASN A 540 8.01 -1.04 2.09
C ASN A 540 8.35 -2.27 2.94
N GLY A 541 9.65 -2.56 3.09
CA GLY A 541 10.14 -3.42 4.17
C GLY A 541 10.21 -2.68 5.51
N GLN A 542 11.03 -3.20 6.44
CA GLN A 542 11.26 -2.55 7.75
C GLN A 542 12.34 -1.46 7.70
N GLY A 543 12.85 -1.14 6.50
CA GLY A 543 13.86 -0.11 6.27
C GLY A 543 15.30 -0.56 6.52
N TRP A 544 16.19 0.40 6.69
CA TRP A 544 17.63 0.20 6.75
C TRP A 544 18.23 0.79 8.04
N TYR A 545 19.03 -0.03 8.74
CA TYR A 545 19.70 0.33 10.00
C TYR A 545 21.22 0.25 9.82
N VAL A 546 21.94 1.22 10.40
CA VAL A 546 23.39 1.33 10.34
C VAL A 546 23.96 1.63 11.72
N ASP A 547 25.01 0.88 12.10
CA ASP A 547 25.71 1.00 13.38
C ASP A 547 27.22 0.73 13.22
N ASP A 548 28.04 1.02 14.23
CA ASP A 548 29.48 0.72 14.30
C ASP A 548 30.27 1.13 13.03
N ILE A 549 30.28 2.41 12.68
CA ILE A 549 30.86 2.92 11.43
C ILE A 549 32.36 3.19 11.62
N SER A 550 33.21 2.72 10.71
CA SER A 550 34.67 2.94 10.79
C SER A 550 35.33 3.05 9.42
N ILE A 551 36.45 3.82 9.36
CA ILE A 551 37.34 3.92 8.20
C ILE A 551 38.76 3.73 8.69
N GLY A 552 39.27 2.50 8.72
CA GLY A 552 40.59 2.16 9.18
C GLY A 552 40.92 2.81 10.55
N SER A 553 42.05 3.56 10.61
CA SER A 553 42.42 4.35 11.80
C SER A 553 41.96 5.81 11.74
N ALA A 554 41.34 6.25 10.64
CA ALA A 554 40.97 7.65 10.45
C ALA A 554 39.66 8.01 11.18
N PHE A 555 38.75 7.04 11.32
CA PHE A 555 37.44 7.28 11.88
C PHE A 555 36.86 6.02 12.55
N THR A 556 36.25 6.21 13.71
CA THR A 556 35.45 5.19 14.40
C THR A 556 34.28 5.87 15.10
N ASP A 557 33.12 5.35 14.96
CA ASP A 557 31.87 5.82 15.55
C ASP A 557 31.00 4.62 15.94
N LEU A 558 30.71 4.48 17.21
CA LEU A 558 29.84 3.45 17.77
C LEU A 558 28.36 3.88 17.77
N VAL A 559 28.06 5.03 17.17
CA VAL A 559 26.71 5.61 17.04
C VAL A 559 26.03 5.92 18.39
N ASP A 560 26.80 6.13 19.47
CA ASP A 560 26.22 6.52 20.76
C ASP A 560 25.76 7.98 20.83
N THR A 561 26.15 8.78 19.87
CA THR A 561 25.77 10.19 19.70
C THR A 561 25.65 10.49 18.21
N VAL A 562 24.97 11.60 17.87
CA VAL A 562 24.87 12.06 16.46
C VAL A 562 26.23 12.28 15.80
N ASN A 563 27.29 12.56 16.59
CA ASN A 563 28.70 12.59 16.21
C ASN A 563 28.99 13.31 14.87
N GLY A 564 28.29 14.41 14.58
CA GLY A 564 28.50 15.22 13.37
C GLY A 564 27.96 14.61 12.07
N TRP A 565 27.19 13.54 12.11
CA TRP A 565 26.35 13.14 11.02
C TRP A 565 25.23 14.15 10.81
N SER A 566 24.84 14.36 9.58
CA SER A 566 23.78 15.29 9.18
C SER A 566 22.81 14.62 8.24
N THR A 567 21.54 14.97 8.41
CA THR A 567 20.41 14.50 7.60
C THR A 567 19.41 15.64 7.44
N PRO A 568 18.63 15.73 6.36
CA PRO A 568 17.45 16.60 6.28
C PRO A 568 16.47 16.36 7.43
N ALA A 569 15.51 17.26 7.62
CA ALA A 569 14.55 17.18 8.73
C ALA A 569 13.66 15.92 8.67
N ASP A 570 13.37 15.46 7.47
CA ASP A 570 12.63 14.25 7.12
C ASP A 570 13.54 13.05 6.81
N GLY A 571 14.83 13.13 7.18
CA GLY A 571 15.84 12.14 6.83
C GLY A 571 15.96 11.00 7.84
N TRP A 572 17.19 10.51 8.01
CA TRP A 572 17.52 9.42 8.92
C TRP A 572 17.25 9.75 10.38
N LEU A 573 16.81 8.78 11.13
CA LEU A 573 16.52 8.89 12.56
C LEU A 573 17.66 8.33 13.40
N PHE A 574 18.07 9.09 14.41
CA PHE A 574 18.95 8.59 15.46
C PHE A 574 18.08 7.99 16.56
N THR A 575 18.09 6.66 16.72
CA THR A 575 17.08 5.92 17.47
C THR A 575 17.67 4.79 18.32
N THR A 576 16.88 4.29 19.26
CA THR A 576 17.15 3.04 20.00
C THR A 576 16.63 1.80 19.26
N GLY A 577 16.04 1.96 18.06
CA GLY A 577 15.46 0.89 17.28
C GLY A 577 14.17 0.28 17.85
N LEU A 578 13.66 0.80 18.97
CA LEU A 578 12.49 0.26 19.65
C LEU A 578 11.26 1.13 19.42
N GLN A 579 10.18 0.51 18.96
CA GLN A 579 8.83 1.06 19.07
C GLN A 579 8.29 0.84 20.48
N THR A 580 7.49 1.78 20.96
CA THR A 580 6.73 1.64 22.20
C THR A 580 5.34 1.09 21.90
N ASN A 581 5.02 -0.06 22.46
CA ASN A 581 3.73 -0.71 22.22
C ASN A 581 2.61 -0.03 23.03
N ASP A 582 1.53 0.34 22.34
CA ASP A 582 0.29 0.84 22.93
C ASP A 582 -0.84 -0.18 22.82
N TRP A 583 -0.92 -1.03 23.85
CA TRP A 583 -1.88 -2.13 23.89
C TRP A 583 -3.23 -1.72 24.42
N THR A 584 -4.27 -2.18 23.74
CA THR A 584 -5.64 -2.23 24.29
C THR A 584 -6.14 -3.66 24.30
N ALA A 585 -6.81 -4.05 25.38
CA ALA A 585 -7.48 -5.34 25.50
C ALA A 585 -8.88 -5.12 26.09
N ASP A 586 -9.90 -5.30 25.27
CA ASP A 586 -11.28 -4.96 25.57
C ASP A 586 -12.20 -6.16 25.49
N ALA A 587 -13.29 -6.14 26.24
CA ALA A 587 -14.38 -7.08 26.11
C ALA A 587 -15.73 -6.37 26.03
N TYR A 588 -16.56 -6.80 25.12
CA TYR A 588 -17.87 -6.23 24.84
C TYR A 588 -18.95 -7.30 24.95
N ALA A 589 -19.87 -7.14 25.89
CA ALA A 589 -20.99 -8.05 26.06
C ALA A 589 -22.23 -7.53 25.30
N VAL A 590 -22.71 -8.30 24.34
CA VAL A 590 -23.83 -7.95 23.43
C VAL A 590 -24.99 -8.91 23.60
N TYR A 591 -26.21 -8.38 23.68
CA TYR A 591 -27.44 -9.14 23.71
C TYR A 591 -28.57 -8.34 23.02
N GLN A 592 -29.33 -9.01 22.14
CA GLN A 592 -30.43 -8.41 21.37
C GLN A 592 -30.04 -7.11 20.66
N LYS A 593 -28.95 -7.16 19.87
CA LYS A 593 -28.40 -6.00 19.14
C LYS A 593 -28.08 -4.77 19.98
N ALA A 594 -27.87 -4.93 21.28
CA ALA A 594 -27.48 -3.83 22.16
C ALA A 594 -26.24 -4.20 22.96
N LEU A 595 -25.31 -3.25 23.06
CA LEU A 595 -24.21 -3.33 24.02
C LEU A 595 -24.75 -3.26 25.42
N LYS A 596 -24.49 -4.27 26.25
CA LYS A 596 -24.92 -4.32 27.64
C LYS A 596 -23.88 -3.79 28.60
N THR A 597 -22.62 -4.02 28.29
CA THR A 597 -21.50 -3.50 29.06
C THR A 597 -20.20 -3.71 28.27
N SER A 598 -19.20 -2.90 28.60
CA SER A 598 -17.83 -3.06 28.13
C SER A 598 -16.87 -3.16 29.31
N TYR A 599 -15.75 -3.82 29.11
CA TYR A 599 -14.66 -3.96 30.06
C TYR A 599 -13.36 -3.68 29.34
N THR A 600 -12.47 -2.94 29.99
CA THR A 600 -11.12 -2.71 29.52
C THR A 600 -10.14 -3.32 30.51
N VAL A 601 -9.23 -4.15 30.03
CA VAL A 601 -8.04 -4.52 30.78
C VAL A 601 -7.07 -3.35 30.64
N THR A 602 -6.74 -2.69 31.73
CA THR A 602 -5.72 -1.66 31.73
C THR A 602 -4.36 -2.34 31.92
N PRO A 603 -3.51 -2.42 30.90
CA PRO A 603 -2.19 -2.99 31.07
C PRO A 603 -1.32 -2.10 31.96
N PHE A 604 -0.48 -2.73 32.76
CA PHE A 604 0.56 -2.03 33.49
C PHE A 604 1.69 -1.69 32.53
N ILE A 605 1.98 -0.43 32.33
CA ILE A 605 3.09 0.02 31.48
C ILE A 605 4.37 -0.16 32.26
N GLY A 606 5.19 -1.14 31.85
CA GLY A 606 6.51 -1.38 32.41
C GLY A 606 7.61 -0.61 31.70
N THR A 607 8.83 -0.67 32.24
CA THR A 607 10.05 -0.22 31.55
C THR A 607 10.41 -1.17 30.40
N ALA A 608 11.24 -0.73 29.46
CA ALA A 608 11.72 -1.54 28.34
C ALA A 608 12.14 -2.95 28.77
N GLY A 609 11.68 -3.97 28.06
CA GLY A 609 11.88 -5.38 28.40
C GLY A 609 10.88 -5.97 29.41
N ALA A 610 9.94 -5.17 29.94
CA ALA A 610 8.85 -5.64 30.78
C ALA A 610 7.62 -6.03 29.93
N GLN A 611 6.68 -6.77 30.55
CA GLN A 611 5.39 -7.07 29.92
C GLN A 611 4.31 -6.10 30.44
N ASN A 612 3.50 -5.57 29.52
CA ASN A 612 2.25 -4.91 29.84
C ASN A 612 1.21 -5.97 30.17
N SER A 613 0.67 -5.99 31.37
CA SER A 613 -0.28 -7.01 31.79
C SER A 613 -1.42 -6.48 32.63
N GLY A 614 -2.57 -7.12 32.52
CA GLY A 614 -3.74 -6.76 33.30
C GLY A 614 -4.81 -7.84 33.28
N SER A 615 -5.87 -7.67 34.09
CA SER A 615 -7.00 -8.57 34.09
C SER A 615 -8.30 -7.88 34.46
N VAL A 616 -9.42 -8.37 33.92
CA VAL A 616 -10.76 -7.94 34.28
C VAL A 616 -11.69 -9.15 34.43
N TYR A 617 -12.61 -9.09 35.41
CA TYR A 617 -13.63 -10.12 35.60
C TYR A 617 -14.94 -9.72 34.90
N ILE A 618 -15.39 -10.62 34.00
CA ILE A 618 -16.63 -10.46 33.25
C ILE A 618 -17.72 -11.29 33.96
N SER A 619 -18.72 -10.61 34.56
CA SER A 619 -19.77 -11.25 35.30
C SER A 619 -20.68 -12.12 34.44
N ALA A 620 -21.09 -13.28 34.95
CA ALA A 620 -22.02 -14.18 34.32
C ALA A 620 -23.36 -13.54 33.91
N GLN A 621 -23.80 -12.52 34.61
CA GLN A 621 -25.06 -11.83 34.29
C GLN A 621 -25.08 -11.22 32.86
N TYR A 622 -23.92 -10.77 32.35
CA TYR A 622 -23.77 -10.21 31.00
C TYR A 622 -23.55 -11.26 29.93
N LEU A 623 -23.22 -12.47 30.36
CA LEU A 623 -22.94 -13.59 29.46
C LEU A 623 -24.17 -14.46 29.21
N LYS A 624 -25.16 -14.40 30.09
CA LYS A 624 -26.41 -15.17 30.00
C LYS A 624 -27.24 -14.69 28.83
N ASN A 625 -27.48 -15.56 27.86
CA ASN A 625 -28.23 -15.28 26.62
C ASN A 625 -27.58 -14.25 25.68
N GLY A 626 -26.27 -13.95 25.83
CA GLY A 626 -25.53 -13.03 24.99
C GLY A 626 -24.21 -13.61 24.51
N LYS A 627 -23.51 -12.83 23.69
CA LYS A 627 -22.13 -13.10 23.28
C LYS A 627 -21.22 -12.04 23.87
N THR A 628 -20.00 -12.43 24.21
CA THR A 628 -18.94 -11.51 24.60
C THR A 628 -17.81 -11.61 23.56
N TYR A 629 -17.34 -10.47 23.16
CA TYR A 629 -16.26 -10.31 22.20
C TYR A 629 -15.07 -9.70 22.92
N GLY A 630 -13.93 -10.36 22.87
CA GLY A 630 -12.65 -9.82 23.31
C GLY A 630 -11.85 -9.34 22.11
N ILE A 631 -11.27 -8.16 22.20
CA ILE A 631 -10.43 -7.58 21.15
C ILE A 631 -9.12 -7.14 21.80
N VAL A 632 -8.01 -7.48 21.17
CA VAL A 632 -6.68 -6.99 21.52
C VAL A 632 -6.10 -6.31 20.29
N SER A 633 -5.56 -5.13 20.45
CA SER A 633 -4.86 -4.38 19.40
C SER A 633 -3.65 -3.66 19.99
N ASN A 634 -2.62 -3.48 19.17
CA ASN A 634 -1.43 -2.68 19.47
C ASN A 634 -1.35 -1.53 18.46
N ARG A 635 -1.20 -0.28 18.96
CA ARG A 635 -1.20 0.94 18.14
C ARG A 635 0.04 1.77 18.43
N PRO A 636 1.24 1.28 18.13
CA PRO A 636 2.45 2.09 18.30
C PRO A 636 2.38 3.33 17.41
N ARG A 637 2.90 4.47 17.92
CA ARG A 637 2.99 5.73 17.16
C ARG A 637 4.32 5.89 16.45
N ASP A 638 5.29 5.03 16.75
CA ASP A 638 6.70 5.17 16.40
C ASP A 638 7.28 3.92 15.70
N GLY A 639 6.42 3.06 15.15
CA GLY A 639 6.88 1.88 14.41
C GLY A 639 5.75 0.99 13.92
N VAL A 640 6.12 0.01 13.10
CA VAL A 640 5.21 -0.95 12.45
C VAL A 640 5.51 -2.40 12.85
N PHE A 641 6.34 -2.63 13.85
CA PHE A 641 6.73 -3.98 14.24
C PHE A 641 5.58 -4.78 14.84
N ALA A 642 5.47 -6.02 14.42
CA ALA A 642 4.58 -6.99 15.04
C ALA A 642 4.99 -7.25 16.50
N SER A 643 4.02 -7.29 17.39
CA SER A 643 4.26 -7.40 18.82
C SER A 643 3.63 -8.63 19.42
N ALA A 644 4.36 -9.31 20.32
CA ALA A 644 3.84 -10.47 21.01
C ALA A 644 2.89 -10.08 22.14
N GLY A 645 1.64 -10.56 22.06
CA GLY A 645 0.64 -10.38 23.10
C GLY A 645 -0.20 -11.65 23.28
N LYS A 646 -0.66 -11.89 24.51
CA LYS A 646 -1.46 -13.07 24.85
C LYS A 646 -2.72 -12.71 25.60
N LEU A 647 -3.86 -13.01 24.98
CA LEU A 647 -5.16 -12.95 25.63
C LEU A 647 -5.52 -14.33 26.20
N THR A 648 -5.86 -14.37 27.48
CA THR A 648 -6.27 -15.61 28.17
C THR A 648 -7.66 -15.40 28.78
N ILE A 649 -8.56 -16.35 28.53
CA ILE A 649 -9.91 -16.37 29.12
C ILE A 649 -9.98 -17.55 30.09
N LEU A 650 -10.20 -17.26 31.36
CA LEU A 650 -10.32 -18.24 32.43
C LEU A 650 -11.75 -18.26 32.96
N LYS A 651 -12.32 -19.42 33.19
CA LYS A 651 -13.63 -19.58 33.82
C LYS A 651 -13.55 -19.24 35.31
N GLY A 652 -14.44 -18.37 35.79
CA GLY A 652 -14.45 -17.89 37.16
C GLY A 652 -13.62 -16.62 37.40
N LYS A 653 -13.54 -16.22 38.66
CA LYS A 653 -12.73 -15.08 39.13
C LYS A 653 -11.24 -15.48 39.19
#